data_a1a210e59eb982dcd00cd0145f1669a2
#
_entry.id   a1a210e59eb982dcd00cd0145f1669a2
#
_cell.length_a   1.000
_cell.length_b   1.000
_cell.length_c   1.000
_cell.angle_alpha   90.00
_cell.angle_beta   90.00
_cell.angle_gamma   90.00
#
_symmetry.space_group_name_H-M   'P 1'
#
loop_
_entity.id
_entity.type
_entity.pdbx_description
1 polymer ?
#
loop_
_entity_poly.entity_id
_entity_poly.type
_entity_poly.pdbx_seq_one_letter_code
_entity_poly.pdbx_strand_id
1 'polypeptide(L)'
;MAVLLLAVCLISQLRLAGRERQRQKAQQDSVEQLLAAAPEGILCMRGTVDTCSTTKESTSVVLRALAVEKNGIWLRLDVPAHGAGCTIKKNGEALLPGDEIEIKGTLRIPEEAGNPGAFDAKAYYSRLDIVCQLTEGRLLSKKSGPDGIRPFLYQIRRALCASLASILPEKEAGSMMAIAFGEKRGMDPDIKTLYQESGIAHITSVSGLHATMIGMGAYRLMRWLLIGIVPASVLSGCLLFFYVVLTGSGIAAMRAFWMFFLWLLAQVLGRKYDGKTAAMAAAILLLLQQPEYLHDASFLLSFAAVAVILWLLPVLQLPFAERRAGKRGWGCTVASAVISSAGIWIGMLPVTLYFFYQTSLYSMLLNILVVPLLSVLMQAGLSGAVLGLCSQSAGMFFAAPAGYLLSFLERLAQGVLHLPEAVWVGGRPSLLALLGYYAVLALFCALAVQRQKKVRRRGCLWLLGIPLAFFFLLCPAPQRMEILCMDVGQGDGALLRMPDGAVFLVDGGSSSEQELWERQISQTLKYYGIRTVDAVFLSHADLDHMSGILEFLQAYEPGLNGKNVHGITLEHLILPPTADPEDFQKLSMLAGQKGIAVSRMEHGMTVGSADWQFTALSPHSGDLSGDRNEDSLVLLFQYGSFRMLFTGDLEGAAEQRLAETDGERLWADVLKVGHHGSANGSGEAFLARVQPKAAVISCGRQNRYGHPAFETVRRLEKSGSILFSTASGGAVQITTDGNSFWIRQKNSKNEKI
;
A
#
# COMPACT_ATOMS: atom_id res chain seq x y z
N MET A 1 -11.05 -19.40 26.37
CA MET A 1 -10.53 -18.22 25.65
C MET A 1 -10.67 -18.32 24.11
N ALA A 2 -10.23 -19.39 23.45
CA ALA A 2 -10.36 -19.51 21.99
C ALA A 2 -11.83 -19.44 21.50
N VAL A 3 -12.76 -20.16 22.15
CA VAL A 3 -14.19 -20.10 21.87
C VAL A 3 -14.75 -18.70 22.10
N LEU A 4 -14.33 -18.03 23.19
CA LEU A 4 -14.73 -16.64 23.46
C LEU A 4 -14.18 -15.68 22.40
N LEU A 5 -12.94 -15.85 21.95
CA LEU A 5 -12.37 -15.05 20.87
C LEU A 5 -13.15 -15.24 19.57
N LEU A 6 -13.47 -16.47 19.19
CA LEU A 6 -14.32 -16.76 18.02
C LEU A 6 -15.70 -16.12 18.14
N ALA A 7 -16.34 -16.22 19.32
CA ALA A 7 -17.62 -15.56 19.57
C ALA A 7 -17.51 -14.03 19.45
N VAL A 8 -16.46 -13.43 19.99
CA VAL A 8 -16.22 -11.99 19.87
C VAL A 8 -15.92 -11.59 18.43
N CYS A 9 -15.18 -12.39 17.66
CA CYS A 9 -14.98 -12.15 16.23
C CYS A 9 -16.31 -12.17 15.46
N LEU A 10 -17.17 -13.17 15.72
CA LEU A 10 -18.51 -13.26 15.12
C LEU A 10 -19.39 -12.08 15.50
N ILE A 11 -19.45 -11.73 16.80
CA ILE A 11 -20.19 -10.58 17.29
C ILE A 11 -19.64 -9.29 16.66
N SER A 12 -18.32 -9.16 16.52
CA SER A 12 -17.69 -8.02 15.86
C SER A 12 -18.09 -7.92 14.40
N GLN A 13 -18.12 -9.03 13.66
CA GLN A 13 -18.61 -9.07 12.27
C GLN A 13 -20.08 -8.65 12.17
N LEU A 14 -20.94 -9.15 13.05
CA LEU A 14 -22.36 -8.76 13.08
C LEU A 14 -22.55 -7.29 13.43
N ARG A 15 -21.75 -6.76 14.39
CA ARG A 15 -21.75 -5.32 14.74
C ARG A 15 -21.24 -4.47 13.59
N LEU A 16 -20.20 -4.93 12.85
CA LEU A 16 -19.70 -4.24 11.66
C LEU A 16 -20.80 -4.14 10.61
N ALA A 17 -21.44 -5.26 10.25
CA ALA A 17 -22.50 -5.29 9.24
C ALA A 17 -23.69 -4.37 9.62
N GLY A 18 -24.04 -4.29 10.90
CA GLY A 18 -25.09 -3.37 11.40
C GLY A 18 -24.66 -1.91 11.37
N ARG A 19 -23.42 -1.63 11.78
CA ARG A 19 -22.85 -0.27 11.80
C ARG A 19 -22.49 0.25 10.42
N GLU A 20 -22.05 -0.62 9.50
CA GLU A 20 -21.70 -0.22 8.13
C GLU A 20 -22.86 0.45 7.42
N ARG A 21 -24.07 -0.11 7.50
CA ARG A 21 -25.26 0.49 6.88
C ARG A 21 -25.59 1.87 7.47
N GLN A 22 -25.52 2.00 8.78
CA GLN A 22 -25.78 3.29 9.45
C GLN A 22 -24.68 4.32 9.16
N ARG A 23 -23.40 3.87 9.17
CA ARG A 23 -22.25 4.72 8.83
C ARG A 23 -22.26 5.15 7.38
N GLN A 24 -22.53 4.24 6.44
CA GLN A 24 -22.62 4.59 5.02
C GLN A 24 -23.67 5.68 4.78
N LYS A 25 -24.85 5.54 5.37
CA LYS A 25 -25.88 6.57 5.28
C LYS A 25 -25.43 7.90 5.89
N ALA A 26 -24.92 7.88 7.12
CA ALA A 26 -24.44 9.08 7.79
C ALA A 26 -23.22 9.72 7.07
N GLN A 27 -22.32 8.91 6.48
CA GLN A 27 -21.23 9.42 5.64
C GLN A 27 -21.77 10.06 4.36
N GLN A 28 -22.75 9.43 3.71
CA GLN A 28 -23.34 9.97 2.49
C GLN A 28 -24.04 11.30 2.76
N ASP A 29 -24.85 11.39 3.82
CA ASP A 29 -25.51 12.63 4.23
C ASP A 29 -24.49 13.74 4.54
N SER A 30 -23.36 13.40 5.19
CA SER A 30 -22.29 14.35 5.48
C SER A 30 -21.54 14.80 4.23
N VAL A 31 -21.25 13.88 3.30
CA VAL A 31 -20.60 14.21 2.02
C VAL A 31 -21.49 15.14 1.20
N GLU A 32 -22.80 14.89 1.14
CA GLU A 32 -23.74 15.78 0.45
C GLU A 32 -23.77 17.19 1.07
N GLN A 33 -23.74 17.29 2.40
CA GLN A 33 -23.65 18.59 3.10
C GLN A 33 -22.33 19.30 2.80
N LEU A 34 -21.19 18.58 2.79
CA LEU A 34 -19.87 19.13 2.47
C LEU A 34 -19.80 19.65 1.03
N LEU A 35 -20.28 18.87 0.08
CA LEU A 35 -20.32 19.28 -1.34
C LEU A 35 -21.25 20.48 -1.56
N ALA A 36 -22.40 20.52 -0.86
CA ALA A 36 -23.32 21.65 -0.92
C ALA A 36 -22.75 22.94 -0.28
N ALA A 37 -21.78 22.80 0.64
CA ALA A 37 -21.08 23.93 1.24
C ALA A 37 -19.85 24.39 0.44
N ALA A 38 -19.34 23.56 -0.47
CA ALA A 38 -18.13 23.83 -1.27
C ALA A 38 -18.41 23.69 -2.78
N PRO A 39 -19.29 24.50 -3.40
CA PRO A 39 -19.64 24.37 -4.82
C PRO A 39 -18.42 24.56 -5.76
N GLU A 40 -17.42 25.33 -5.36
CA GLU A 40 -16.17 25.57 -6.11
C GLU A 40 -15.00 24.67 -5.59
N GLY A 41 -15.31 23.63 -4.78
CA GLY A 41 -14.30 22.76 -4.22
C GLY A 41 -13.48 23.38 -3.06
N ILE A 42 -13.74 24.62 -2.68
CA ILE A 42 -13.08 25.32 -1.55
C ILE A 42 -14.03 25.34 -0.38
N LEU A 43 -13.58 24.89 0.78
CA LEU A 43 -14.37 24.79 2.00
C LEU A 43 -13.70 25.56 3.14
N CYS A 44 -14.51 26.30 3.91
CA CYS A 44 -14.13 26.84 5.21
C CYS A 44 -14.72 25.94 6.31
N MET A 45 -13.85 25.41 7.17
CA MET A 45 -14.21 24.45 8.21
C MET A 45 -13.67 24.86 9.57
N ARG A 46 -14.48 24.69 10.62
CA ARG A 46 -14.09 24.84 12.01
C ARG A 46 -14.15 23.49 12.70
N GLY A 47 -13.19 23.21 13.59
CA GLY A 47 -13.21 21.99 14.38
C GLY A 47 -12.17 22.01 15.48
N THR A 48 -12.25 21.00 16.36
CA THR A 48 -11.28 20.79 17.44
C THR A 48 -10.19 19.84 16.98
N VAL A 49 -8.93 20.20 17.20
CA VAL A 49 -7.76 19.36 16.87
C VAL A 49 -7.75 18.12 17.77
N ASP A 50 -7.88 16.94 17.19
CA ASP A 50 -7.74 15.65 17.89
C ASP A 50 -6.29 15.17 17.88
N THR A 51 -5.66 15.18 16.68
CA THR A 51 -4.25 14.85 16.51
C THR A 51 -3.60 15.85 15.57
N CYS A 52 -2.32 16.10 15.78
CA CYS A 52 -1.51 16.92 14.89
C CYS A 52 -0.11 16.33 14.70
N SER A 53 0.48 16.58 13.55
CA SER A 53 1.85 16.20 13.20
C SER A 53 2.41 17.26 12.26
N THR A 54 3.60 17.76 12.57
CA THR A 54 4.22 18.87 11.87
C THR A 54 5.50 18.39 11.18
N THR A 55 5.64 18.70 9.89
CA THR A 55 6.86 18.56 9.12
C THR A 55 7.56 19.90 8.95
N LYS A 56 8.64 19.96 8.17
CA LYS A 56 9.30 21.23 7.84
C LYS A 56 8.39 22.18 7.05
N GLU A 57 7.51 21.66 6.19
CA GLU A 57 6.73 22.42 5.22
C GLU A 57 5.25 22.56 5.59
N SER A 58 4.69 21.56 6.29
CA SER A 58 3.26 21.49 6.55
C SER A 58 2.93 20.95 7.94
N THR A 59 1.73 21.27 8.40
CA THR A 59 1.12 20.67 9.60
C THR A 59 -0.13 19.91 9.18
N SER A 60 -0.17 18.64 9.49
CA SER A 60 -1.34 17.80 9.27
C SER A 60 -2.09 17.61 10.58
N VAL A 61 -3.39 17.84 10.55
CA VAL A 61 -4.27 17.74 11.70
C VAL A 61 -5.47 16.87 11.38
N VAL A 62 -5.99 16.20 12.39
CA VAL A 62 -7.33 15.58 12.35
C VAL A 62 -8.24 16.43 13.20
N LEU A 63 -9.32 16.91 12.61
CA LEU A 63 -10.35 17.70 13.30
C LEU A 63 -11.54 16.83 13.68
N ARG A 64 -12.15 17.14 14.81
CA ARG A 64 -13.40 16.59 15.30
C ARG A 64 -14.41 17.72 15.57
N ALA A 65 -15.68 17.37 15.85
CA ALA A 65 -16.75 18.33 16.12
C ALA A 65 -16.85 19.41 15.02
N LEU A 66 -16.97 18.96 13.76
CA LEU A 66 -16.87 19.80 12.57
C LEU A 66 -18.07 20.73 12.41
N ALA A 67 -17.80 21.98 12.03
CA ALA A 67 -18.77 22.91 11.49
C ALA A 67 -18.23 23.47 10.16
N VAL A 68 -19.12 23.65 9.19
CA VAL A 68 -18.79 24.19 7.86
C VAL A 68 -19.49 25.52 7.65
N GLU A 69 -18.81 26.43 6.98
CA GLU A 69 -19.39 27.73 6.62
C GLU A 69 -20.16 27.60 5.31
N LYS A 70 -21.43 28.03 5.35
CA LYS A 70 -22.27 28.15 4.16
C LYS A 70 -22.97 29.50 4.20
N ASN A 71 -22.69 30.35 3.22
CA ASN A 71 -23.27 31.71 3.10
C ASN A 71 -23.09 32.56 4.37
N GLY A 72 -21.93 32.50 5.00
CA GLY A 72 -21.64 33.23 6.24
C GLY A 72 -22.21 32.63 7.51
N ILE A 73 -22.88 31.48 7.45
CA ILE A 73 -23.48 30.79 8.62
C ILE A 73 -22.72 29.48 8.86
N TRP A 74 -22.33 29.25 10.12
CA TRP A 74 -21.72 28.01 10.56
C TRP A 74 -22.76 26.93 10.79
N LEU A 75 -22.72 25.88 9.96
CA LEU A 75 -23.55 24.71 10.09
C LEU A 75 -22.76 23.59 10.75
N ARG A 76 -23.23 23.10 11.89
CA ARG A 76 -22.62 21.94 12.54
C ARG A 76 -22.97 20.67 11.76
N LEU A 77 -21.97 19.87 11.43
CA LEU A 77 -22.21 18.54 10.83
C LEU A 77 -22.70 17.60 11.95
N ASP A 78 -23.87 17.04 11.76
CA ASP A 78 -24.55 16.16 12.74
C ASP A 78 -23.92 14.75 12.80
N VAL A 79 -22.59 14.66 12.79
CA VAL A 79 -21.89 13.39 12.81
C VAL A 79 -20.98 13.30 14.03
N PRO A 80 -21.46 12.71 15.13
CA PRO A 80 -20.79 12.78 16.44
C PRO A 80 -19.40 12.18 16.50
N ALA A 81 -19.02 11.31 15.57
CA ALA A 81 -17.75 10.60 15.58
C ALA A 81 -16.83 10.94 14.41
N HIS A 82 -17.32 11.61 13.36
CA HIS A 82 -16.54 11.84 12.16
C HIS A 82 -15.61 13.05 12.25
N GLY A 83 -14.44 12.92 11.66
CA GLY A 83 -13.42 13.95 11.59
C GLY A 83 -13.08 14.33 10.15
N ALA A 84 -12.30 15.40 10.02
CA ALA A 84 -11.67 15.80 8.78
C ALA A 84 -10.14 15.73 8.92
N GLY A 85 -9.47 15.17 7.92
CA GLY A 85 -8.02 15.27 7.79
C GLY A 85 -7.67 16.59 7.11
N CYS A 86 -6.79 17.41 7.69
CA CYS A 86 -6.42 18.69 7.10
C CYS A 86 -4.91 18.79 7.00
N THR A 87 -4.41 19.22 5.83
CA THR A 87 -3.00 19.57 5.62
C THR A 87 -2.88 21.07 5.45
N ILE A 88 -2.21 21.74 6.39
CA ILE A 88 -2.07 23.20 6.49
C ILE A 88 -0.65 23.55 6.11
N LYS A 89 -0.45 24.56 5.24
CA LYS A 89 0.86 25.14 5.00
C LYS A 89 1.39 25.77 6.29
N LYS A 90 2.67 25.57 6.59
CA LYS A 90 3.27 26.05 7.84
C LYS A 90 3.20 27.57 7.92
N ASN A 91 2.57 28.09 8.96
CA ASN A 91 2.42 29.54 9.20
C ASN A 91 3.08 30.03 10.50
N GLY A 92 3.97 29.20 11.10
CA GLY A 92 4.67 29.56 12.35
C GLY A 92 3.90 29.24 13.62
N GLU A 93 2.57 29.06 13.58
CA GLU A 93 1.78 28.77 14.76
C GLU A 93 1.81 27.28 15.14
N ALA A 94 2.07 26.99 16.41
CA ALA A 94 2.04 25.64 16.94
C ALA A 94 0.60 25.25 17.30
N LEU A 95 0.10 24.17 16.67
CA LEU A 95 -1.20 23.58 16.98
C LEU A 95 -1.02 22.48 18.02
N LEU A 96 -1.98 22.41 18.96
CA LEU A 96 -2.02 21.40 20.01
C LEU A 96 -3.35 20.64 19.96
N PRO A 97 -3.37 19.36 20.37
CA PRO A 97 -4.62 18.66 20.60
C PRO A 97 -5.52 19.42 21.56
N GLY A 98 -6.80 19.61 21.20
CA GLY A 98 -7.74 20.40 21.97
C GLY A 98 -7.94 21.83 21.46
N ASP A 99 -7.02 22.37 20.63
CA ASP A 99 -7.22 23.69 20.03
C ASP A 99 -8.43 23.67 19.10
N GLU A 100 -9.22 24.74 19.11
CA GLU A 100 -10.28 24.98 18.14
C GLU A 100 -9.72 25.85 17.01
N ILE A 101 -9.83 25.41 15.77
CA ILE A 101 -9.24 26.09 14.62
C ILE A 101 -10.22 26.23 13.47
N GLU A 102 -10.04 27.30 12.69
CA GLU A 102 -10.74 27.52 11.42
C GLU A 102 -9.74 27.42 10.27
N ILE A 103 -10.10 26.62 9.26
CA ILE A 103 -9.24 26.35 8.11
C ILE A 103 -10.05 26.55 6.84
N LYS A 104 -9.43 27.17 5.86
CA LYS A 104 -9.93 27.24 4.48
C LYS A 104 -8.99 26.45 3.58
N GLY A 105 -9.55 25.54 2.78
CA GLY A 105 -8.74 24.66 1.90
C GLY A 105 -9.59 23.98 0.84
N THR A 106 -8.91 23.22 -0.03
CA THR A 106 -9.55 22.45 -1.10
C THR A 106 -10.10 21.14 -0.52
N LEU A 107 -11.40 20.92 -0.71
CA LEU A 107 -12.11 19.73 -0.26
C LEU A 107 -11.76 18.55 -1.16
N ARG A 108 -11.33 17.44 -0.55
CA ARG A 108 -11.19 16.12 -1.19
C ARG A 108 -12.01 15.09 -0.42
N ILE A 109 -12.86 14.39 -1.13
CA ILE A 109 -13.57 13.23 -0.57
C ILE A 109 -12.73 11.99 -0.84
N PRO A 110 -12.40 11.17 0.19
CA PRO A 110 -11.66 9.93 -0.03
C PRO A 110 -12.42 8.97 -0.94
N GLU A 111 -11.77 8.50 -1.98
CA GLU A 111 -12.33 7.59 -2.97
C GLU A 111 -11.96 6.14 -2.70
N GLU A 112 -12.75 5.22 -3.26
CA GLU A 112 -12.41 3.80 -3.28
C GLU A 112 -11.27 3.55 -4.27
N ALA A 113 -10.53 2.45 -4.07
CA ALA A 113 -9.49 2.06 -5.01
C ALA A 113 -10.08 1.90 -6.42
N GLY A 114 -9.55 2.63 -7.39
CA GLY A 114 -9.93 2.53 -8.81
C GLY A 114 -9.43 1.24 -9.43
N ASN A 115 -8.23 0.79 -9.04
CA ASN A 115 -7.58 -0.40 -9.60
C ASN A 115 -7.43 -1.53 -8.57
N PRO A 116 -7.36 -2.80 -9.00
CA PRO A 116 -6.96 -3.91 -8.13
C PRO A 116 -5.57 -3.66 -7.53
N GLY A 117 -5.45 -3.80 -6.21
CA GLY A 117 -4.19 -3.59 -5.51
C GLY A 117 -3.89 -2.15 -5.13
N ALA A 118 -4.53 -1.15 -5.72
CA ALA A 118 -4.37 0.25 -5.36
C ALA A 118 -4.89 0.54 -3.94
N PHE A 119 -4.40 1.63 -3.36
CA PHE A 119 -4.78 2.05 -2.01
C PHE A 119 -6.24 2.52 -1.95
N ASP A 120 -7.05 1.85 -1.13
CA ASP A 120 -8.44 2.23 -0.87
C ASP A 120 -8.50 3.32 0.21
N ALA A 121 -8.48 4.58 -0.24
CA ALA A 121 -8.51 5.74 0.64
C ALA A 121 -9.82 5.82 1.43
N LYS A 122 -10.96 5.51 0.80
CA LYS A 122 -12.27 5.51 1.46
C LYS A 122 -12.32 4.50 2.60
N ALA A 123 -11.91 3.26 2.36
CA ALA A 123 -11.87 2.23 3.39
C ALA A 123 -10.86 2.57 4.50
N TYR A 124 -9.72 3.15 4.18
CA TYR A 124 -8.72 3.57 5.16
C TYR A 124 -9.22 4.71 6.06
N TYR A 125 -9.69 5.82 5.47
CA TYR A 125 -10.15 6.98 6.22
C TYR A 125 -11.47 6.73 6.97
N SER A 126 -12.36 5.91 6.43
CA SER A 126 -13.58 5.47 7.14
C SER A 126 -13.25 4.74 8.45
N ARG A 127 -12.20 3.91 8.49
CA ARG A 127 -11.74 3.24 9.73
C ARG A 127 -11.21 4.22 10.78
N LEU A 128 -10.70 5.36 10.34
CA LEU A 128 -10.24 6.45 11.21
C LEU A 128 -11.35 7.44 11.55
N ASP A 129 -12.59 7.17 11.13
CA ASP A 129 -13.73 8.09 11.24
C ASP A 129 -13.46 9.45 10.57
N ILE A 130 -12.78 9.48 9.43
CA ILE A 130 -12.49 10.66 8.63
C ILE A 130 -13.36 10.61 7.38
N VAL A 131 -14.21 11.66 7.19
CA VAL A 131 -15.16 11.75 6.07
C VAL A 131 -14.56 12.49 4.87
N CYS A 132 -13.72 13.49 5.14
CA CYS A 132 -13.13 14.32 4.10
C CYS A 132 -11.71 14.73 4.44
N GLN A 133 -11.01 15.23 3.44
CA GLN A 133 -9.71 15.86 3.57
C GLN A 133 -9.76 17.30 3.08
N LEU A 134 -9.03 18.19 3.75
CA LEU A 134 -8.74 19.54 3.28
C LEU A 134 -7.26 19.61 2.94
N THR A 135 -6.98 19.80 1.66
CA THR A 135 -5.62 20.01 1.15
C THR A 135 -5.35 21.50 0.93
N GLU A 136 -4.08 21.89 0.90
CA GLU A 136 -3.64 23.28 0.75
C GLU A 136 -4.27 24.24 1.79
N GLY A 137 -4.53 23.70 2.99
CA GLY A 137 -5.22 24.41 4.04
C GLY A 137 -4.48 25.68 4.49
N ARG A 138 -5.24 26.77 4.65
CA ARG A 138 -4.78 28.01 5.29
C ARG A 138 -5.50 28.17 6.61
N LEU A 139 -4.74 28.30 7.70
CA LEU A 139 -5.27 28.60 9.03
C LEU A 139 -5.80 30.05 9.04
N LEU A 140 -7.06 30.21 9.39
CA LEU A 140 -7.74 31.51 9.50
C LEU A 140 -7.77 32.01 10.94
N SER A 141 -8.14 31.15 11.87
CA SER A 141 -8.18 31.48 13.29
C SER A 141 -7.78 30.28 14.15
N LYS A 142 -7.29 30.60 15.34
CA LYS A 142 -6.94 29.64 16.38
C LYS A 142 -7.42 30.12 17.74
N LYS A 143 -8.10 29.24 18.46
CA LYS A 143 -8.44 29.41 19.85
C LYS A 143 -7.82 28.28 20.65
N SER A 144 -6.99 28.60 21.64
CA SER A 144 -6.36 27.61 22.49
C SER A 144 -7.37 26.78 23.24
N GLY A 145 -7.21 25.48 23.22
CA GLY A 145 -8.03 24.54 23.96
C GLY A 145 -7.67 24.50 25.43
N PRO A 146 -8.43 23.71 26.23
CA PRO A 146 -8.15 23.52 27.66
C PRO A 146 -6.85 22.76 27.88
N ASP A 147 -6.12 23.10 28.92
CA ASP A 147 -4.97 22.33 29.37
C ASP A 147 -5.40 20.93 29.79
N GLY A 148 -4.54 19.92 29.45
CA GLY A 148 -4.86 18.54 29.76
C GLY A 148 -3.68 17.59 29.49
N ILE A 149 -3.88 16.33 29.81
CA ILE A 149 -2.84 15.30 29.67
C ILE A 149 -2.44 15.12 28.19
N ARG A 150 -3.38 15.15 27.26
CA ARG A 150 -3.08 14.97 25.83
C ARG A 150 -2.23 16.10 25.24
N PRO A 151 -2.58 17.40 25.39
CA PRO A 151 -1.72 18.51 24.99
C PRO A 151 -0.33 18.45 25.63
N PHE A 152 -0.24 18.13 26.91
CA PHE A 152 1.02 17.99 27.66
C PHE A 152 1.91 16.89 27.07
N LEU A 153 1.38 15.69 26.85
CA LEU A 153 2.13 14.58 26.26
C LEU A 153 2.59 14.90 24.82
N TYR A 154 1.74 15.61 24.07
CA TYR A 154 2.11 16.05 22.72
C TYR A 154 3.27 17.08 22.76
N GLN A 155 3.28 18.01 23.70
CA GLN A 155 4.39 18.96 23.88
C GLN A 155 5.69 18.23 24.25
N ILE A 156 5.63 17.22 25.14
CA ILE A 156 6.79 16.37 25.48
C ILE A 156 7.29 15.65 24.22
N ARG A 157 6.39 15.00 23.46
CA ARG A 157 6.76 14.32 22.20
C ARG A 157 7.45 15.29 21.24
N ARG A 158 6.88 16.48 21.07
CA ARG A 158 7.44 17.52 20.18
C ARG A 158 8.82 17.97 20.65
N ALA A 159 9.02 18.18 21.95
CA ALA A 159 10.30 18.56 22.50
C ALA A 159 11.36 17.46 22.29
N LEU A 160 11.00 16.19 22.51
CA LEU A 160 11.90 15.05 22.27
C LEU A 160 12.25 14.87 20.79
N CYS A 161 11.28 15.06 19.88
CA CYS A 161 11.52 15.05 18.44
C CYS A 161 12.42 16.21 18.00
N ALA A 162 12.21 17.42 18.54
CA ALA A 162 13.07 18.57 18.29
C ALA A 162 14.50 18.36 18.80
N SER A 163 14.64 17.74 19.97
CA SER A 163 15.95 17.33 20.52
C SER A 163 16.65 16.37 19.55
N LEU A 164 15.98 15.31 19.07
CA LEU A 164 16.57 14.37 18.09
C LEU A 164 16.99 15.09 16.79
N ALA A 165 16.16 16.00 16.29
CA ALA A 165 16.46 16.78 15.09
C ALA A 165 17.69 17.70 15.25
N SER A 166 18.03 18.10 16.49
CA SER A 166 19.19 18.95 16.78
C SER A 166 20.48 18.19 17.02
N ILE A 167 20.41 16.87 17.32
CA ILE A 167 21.56 16.04 17.74
C ILE A 167 21.94 14.96 16.72
N LEU A 168 21.06 14.62 15.77
CA LEU A 168 21.31 13.64 14.71
C LEU A 168 21.20 14.30 13.32
N PRO A 169 21.91 13.77 12.31
CA PRO A 169 21.68 14.17 10.93
C PRO A 169 20.23 13.96 10.50
N GLU A 170 19.76 14.69 9.51
CA GLU A 170 18.34 14.76 9.14
C GLU A 170 17.69 13.41 8.84
N LYS A 171 18.35 12.56 8.06
CA LYS A 171 17.86 11.23 7.67
C LYS A 171 17.73 10.30 8.89
N GLU A 172 18.77 10.23 9.70
CA GLU A 172 18.80 9.42 10.91
C GLU A 172 17.84 9.95 11.97
N ALA A 173 17.71 11.26 12.11
CA ALA A 173 16.75 11.88 13.02
C ALA A 173 15.32 11.52 12.63
N GLY A 174 14.95 11.61 11.35
CA GLY A 174 13.63 11.22 10.84
C GLY A 174 13.33 9.74 11.11
N SER A 175 14.29 8.86 10.83
CA SER A 175 14.16 7.42 11.12
C SER A 175 14.05 7.15 12.62
N MET A 176 14.84 7.82 13.47
CA MET A 176 14.79 7.64 14.92
C MET A 176 13.46 8.15 15.51
N MET A 177 12.93 9.28 15.02
CA MET A 177 11.62 9.80 15.42
C MET A 177 10.49 8.82 15.07
N ALA A 178 10.56 8.18 13.89
CA ALA A 178 9.60 7.15 13.50
C ALA A 178 9.66 5.93 14.42
N ILE A 179 10.87 5.45 14.73
CA ILE A 179 11.11 4.27 15.55
C ILE A 179 10.73 4.52 17.02
N ALA A 180 11.20 5.62 17.63
CA ALA A 180 11.02 5.88 19.06
C ALA A 180 9.65 6.47 19.41
N PHE A 181 9.11 7.35 18.56
CA PHE A 181 7.92 8.14 18.88
C PHE A 181 6.76 7.94 17.90
N GLY A 182 6.92 7.09 16.87
CA GLY A 182 5.88 6.83 15.86
C GLY A 182 5.65 8.01 14.90
N GLU A 183 6.57 9.00 14.85
CA GLU A 183 6.47 10.16 13.97
C GLU A 183 7.10 9.84 12.60
N LYS A 184 6.28 9.32 11.69
CA LYS A 184 6.73 8.80 10.38
C LYS A 184 6.86 9.86 9.29
N ARG A 185 6.26 11.05 9.49
CA ARG A 185 6.20 12.07 8.42
C ARG A 185 7.53 12.77 8.15
N GLY A 186 8.42 12.78 9.14
CA GLY A 186 9.78 13.29 8.97
C GLY A 186 10.78 12.26 8.42
N MET A 187 10.33 11.04 8.12
CA MET A 187 11.18 10.00 7.56
C MET A 187 11.34 10.22 6.05
N ASP A 188 12.57 10.07 5.57
CA ASP A 188 12.91 10.13 4.16
C ASP A 188 12.11 9.07 3.38
N PRO A 189 11.40 9.42 2.27
CA PRO A 189 10.62 8.48 1.48
C PRO A 189 11.44 7.30 0.94
N ASP A 190 12.68 7.55 0.49
CA ASP A 190 13.55 6.51 -0.06
C ASP A 190 13.94 5.49 1.02
N ILE A 191 14.25 5.95 2.25
CA ILE A 191 14.52 5.06 3.39
C ILE A 191 13.26 4.26 3.76
N LYS A 192 12.09 4.86 3.69
CA LYS A 192 10.83 4.16 3.97
C LYS A 192 10.61 3.03 2.98
N THR A 193 10.78 3.29 1.69
CA THR A 193 10.66 2.29 0.61
C THR A 193 11.73 1.21 0.76
N LEU A 194 12.98 1.60 1.00
CA LEU A 194 14.09 0.68 1.27
C LEU A 194 13.78 -0.30 2.41
N TYR A 195 13.24 0.20 3.54
CA TYR A 195 12.89 -0.65 4.68
C TYR A 195 11.67 -1.55 4.40
N GLN A 196 10.73 -1.09 3.57
CA GLN A 196 9.59 -1.91 3.14
C GLN A 196 10.05 -3.07 2.25
N GLU A 197 10.85 -2.79 1.25
CA GLU A 197 11.33 -3.78 0.28
C GLU A 197 12.35 -4.75 0.85
N SER A 198 13.24 -4.29 1.74
CA SER A 198 14.17 -5.17 2.48
C SER A 198 13.48 -6.00 3.58
N GLY A 199 12.20 -5.74 3.90
CA GLY A 199 11.40 -6.48 4.89
C GLY A 199 11.69 -6.14 6.34
N ILE A 200 12.27 -4.95 6.61
CA ILE A 200 12.52 -4.44 7.96
C ILE A 200 11.61 -3.27 8.35
N ALA A 201 10.61 -2.93 7.54
CA ALA A 201 9.66 -1.84 7.81
C ALA A 201 9.01 -1.89 9.20
N HIS A 202 8.93 -3.07 9.81
CA HIS A 202 8.35 -3.26 11.14
C HIS A 202 9.12 -2.54 12.25
N ILE A 203 10.41 -2.15 12.03
CA ILE A 203 11.19 -1.36 12.99
C ILE A 203 10.69 0.08 13.11
N THR A 204 10.12 0.64 12.05
CA THR A 204 9.58 2.02 12.02
C THR A 204 8.18 2.13 12.66
N SER A 205 7.63 1.03 13.13
CA SER A 205 6.39 1.03 13.89
C SER A 205 6.67 0.71 15.35
N VAL A 206 6.01 1.45 16.26
CA VAL A 206 6.12 1.15 17.69
C VAL A 206 5.55 -0.25 17.93
N SER A 207 6.44 -1.21 18.16
CA SER A 207 6.13 -2.63 18.24
C SER A 207 6.06 -3.12 19.68
N GLY A 208 5.62 -4.39 19.85
CA GLY A 208 5.66 -5.07 21.13
C GLY A 208 7.04 -5.13 21.75
N LEU A 209 8.12 -5.14 20.94
CA LEU A 209 9.50 -5.12 21.44
C LEU A 209 9.81 -3.80 22.14
N HIS A 210 9.46 -2.66 21.54
CA HIS A 210 9.62 -1.32 22.12
C HIS A 210 8.90 -1.21 23.47
N ALA A 211 7.61 -1.61 23.51
CA ALA A 211 6.81 -1.58 24.72
C ALA A 211 7.39 -2.50 25.82
N THR A 212 7.86 -3.69 25.44
CA THR A 212 8.48 -4.63 26.39
C THR A 212 9.80 -4.08 26.93
N MET A 213 10.63 -3.46 26.11
CA MET A 213 11.88 -2.86 26.54
C MET A 213 11.66 -1.75 27.57
N ILE A 214 10.71 -0.84 27.31
CA ILE A 214 10.40 0.26 28.21
C ILE A 214 9.73 -0.25 29.48
N GLY A 215 8.63 -1.00 29.35
CA GLY A 215 7.86 -1.47 30.51
C GLY A 215 8.64 -2.45 31.38
N MET A 216 9.24 -3.49 30.76
CA MET A 216 10.02 -4.49 31.47
C MET A 216 11.35 -3.92 32.00
N GLY A 217 11.99 -3.02 31.23
CA GLY A 217 13.19 -2.31 31.66
C GLY A 217 12.93 -1.48 32.91
N ALA A 218 11.86 -0.69 32.90
CA ALA A 218 11.42 0.09 34.06
C ALA A 218 11.09 -0.79 35.27
N TYR A 219 10.31 -1.87 35.06
CA TYR A 219 10.00 -2.82 36.12
C TYR A 219 11.25 -3.44 36.73
N ARG A 220 12.19 -3.92 35.91
CA ARG A 220 13.46 -4.51 36.39
C ARG A 220 14.32 -3.50 37.14
N LEU A 221 14.42 -2.26 36.64
CA LEU A 221 15.12 -1.17 37.30
C LEU A 221 14.54 -0.89 38.68
N MET A 222 13.23 -0.75 38.81
CA MET A 222 12.54 -0.51 40.08
C MET A 222 12.73 -1.68 41.03
N ARG A 223 12.72 -2.92 40.55
CA ARG A 223 12.98 -4.11 41.35
C ARG A 223 14.46 -4.17 41.79
N TRP A 224 15.38 -3.73 40.95
CA TRP A 224 16.80 -3.60 41.30
C TRP A 224 17.04 -2.52 42.39
N LEU A 225 16.25 -1.43 42.35
CA LEU A 225 16.21 -0.41 43.38
C LEU A 225 15.47 -0.85 44.65
N LEU A 226 15.13 -2.15 44.77
CA LEU A 226 14.46 -2.78 45.92
C LEU A 226 13.00 -2.28 46.12
N ILE A 227 12.42 -1.62 45.17
CA ILE A 227 11.00 -1.22 45.20
C ILE A 227 10.12 -2.49 45.22
N GLY A 228 9.11 -2.52 46.10
CA GLY A 228 8.18 -3.65 46.20
C GLY A 228 7.46 -4.00 44.89
N ILE A 229 6.95 -5.26 44.79
CA ILE A 229 6.32 -5.75 43.56
C ILE A 229 5.13 -4.88 43.12
N VAL A 230 4.24 -4.50 44.05
CA VAL A 230 3.04 -3.70 43.75
C VAL A 230 3.39 -2.32 43.23
N PRO A 231 4.16 -1.47 43.94
CA PRO A 231 4.51 -0.15 43.44
C PRO A 231 5.36 -0.21 42.17
N ALA A 232 6.28 -1.18 42.01
CA ALA A 232 7.04 -1.38 40.78
C ALA A 232 6.12 -1.72 39.61
N SER A 233 5.10 -2.56 39.83
CA SER A 233 4.11 -2.90 38.80
C SER A 233 3.25 -1.70 38.40
N VAL A 234 2.77 -0.92 39.36
CA VAL A 234 1.94 0.27 39.09
C VAL A 234 2.76 1.30 38.30
N LEU A 235 3.95 1.65 38.80
CA LEU A 235 4.78 2.69 38.16
C LEU A 235 5.22 2.29 36.75
N SER A 236 5.66 1.04 36.54
CA SER A 236 6.04 0.56 35.20
C SER A 236 4.84 0.44 34.25
N GLY A 237 3.67 0.07 34.75
CA GLY A 237 2.42 0.07 34.01
C GLY A 237 1.98 1.48 33.57
N CYS A 238 2.04 2.45 34.49
CA CYS A 238 1.78 3.86 34.18
C CYS A 238 2.78 4.41 33.17
N LEU A 239 4.09 4.16 33.34
CA LEU A 239 5.10 4.62 32.39
C LEU A 239 4.85 4.07 30.98
N LEU A 240 4.54 2.77 30.86
CA LEU A 240 4.22 2.17 29.58
C LEU A 240 2.93 2.73 28.98
N PHE A 241 1.90 2.97 29.80
CA PHE A 241 0.66 3.60 29.34
C PHE A 241 0.92 4.99 28.75
N PHE A 242 1.65 5.85 29.49
CA PHE A 242 2.01 7.17 28.99
C PHE A 242 2.86 7.12 27.71
N TYR A 243 3.80 6.17 27.62
CA TYR A 243 4.56 5.97 26.39
C TYR A 243 3.68 5.56 25.21
N VAL A 244 2.72 4.65 25.39
CA VAL A 244 1.78 4.23 24.34
C VAL A 244 0.91 5.40 23.89
N VAL A 245 0.43 6.23 24.81
CA VAL A 245 -0.35 7.44 24.47
C VAL A 245 0.53 8.46 23.75
N LEU A 246 1.76 8.68 24.20
CA LEU A 246 2.75 9.58 23.59
C LEU A 246 3.06 9.18 22.13
N THR A 247 3.11 7.88 21.83
CA THR A 247 3.40 7.35 20.49
C THR A 247 2.17 7.25 19.58
N GLY A 248 1.00 7.72 20.03
CA GLY A 248 -0.24 7.77 19.24
C GLY A 248 -1.11 6.52 19.33
N SER A 249 -0.93 5.70 20.37
CA SER A 249 -1.81 4.55 20.70
C SER A 249 -2.03 3.56 19.54
N GLY A 250 -0.99 3.31 18.72
CA GLY A 250 -1.06 2.34 17.62
C GLY A 250 -1.46 0.93 18.10
N ILE A 251 -2.14 0.15 17.25
CA ILE A 251 -2.71 -1.17 17.60
C ILE A 251 -1.66 -2.12 18.17
N ALA A 252 -0.46 -2.16 17.57
CA ALA A 252 0.64 -3.01 18.05
C ALA A 252 1.13 -2.61 19.44
N ALA A 253 1.20 -1.31 19.73
CA ALA A 253 1.56 -0.78 21.04
C ALA A 253 0.48 -1.06 22.09
N MET A 254 -0.81 -0.87 21.74
CA MET A 254 -1.95 -1.19 22.62
C MET A 254 -2.02 -2.68 22.94
N ARG A 255 -1.81 -3.56 21.97
CA ARG A 255 -1.70 -5.02 22.21
C ARG A 255 -0.58 -5.31 23.21
N ALA A 256 0.60 -4.74 23.03
CA ALA A 256 1.75 -4.95 23.90
C ALA A 256 1.47 -4.42 25.31
N PHE A 257 0.80 -3.27 25.44
CA PHE A 257 0.36 -2.73 26.72
C PHE A 257 -0.58 -3.69 27.44
N TRP A 258 -1.64 -4.19 26.79
CA TRP A 258 -2.57 -5.12 27.41
C TRP A 258 -1.91 -6.42 27.84
N MET A 259 -1.03 -7.00 27.01
CA MET A 259 -0.29 -8.22 27.37
C MET A 259 0.66 -7.97 28.54
N PHE A 260 1.36 -6.84 28.58
CA PHE A 260 2.24 -6.45 29.68
C PHE A 260 1.45 -6.16 30.95
N PHE A 261 0.32 -5.46 30.86
CA PHE A 261 -0.57 -5.19 31.99
C PHE A 261 -1.06 -6.50 32.64
N LEU A 262 -1.49 -7.49 31.83
CA LEU A 262 -1.87 -8.80 32.32
C LEU A 262 -0.70 -9.56 32.96
N TRP A 263 0.52 -9.34 32.45
CA TRP A 263 1.71 -9.88 33.10
C TRP A 263 1.97 -9.23 34.47
N LEU A 264 1.89 -7.91 34.58
CA LEU A 264 2.02 -7.20 35.86
C LEU A 264 0.95 -7.64 36.87
N LEU A 265 -0.30 -7.77 36.42
CA LEU A 265 -1.40 -8.25 37.25
C LEU A 265 -1.13 -9.67 37.77
N ALA A 266 -0.59 -10.56 36.93
CA ALA A 266 -0.18 -11.90 37.35
C ALA A 266 0.93 -11.86 38.42
N GLN A 267 1.91 -10.94 38.31
CA GLN A 267 2.96 -10.76 39.33
C GLN A 267 2.36 -10.31 40.66
N VAL A 268 1.46 -9.32 40.64
CA VAL A 268 0.82 -8.79 41.86
C VAL A 268 -0.07 -9.85 42.52
N LEU A 269 -0.80 -10.65 41.74
CA LEU A 269 -1.71 -11.69 42.24
C LEU A 269 -0.99 -13.02 42.57
N GLY A 270 0.33 -13.12 42.37
CA GLY A 270 1.09 -14.37 42.54
C GLY A 270 0.64 -15.51 41.62
N ARG A 271 0.08 -15.20 40.44
CA ARG A 271 -0.43 -16.17 39.48
C ARG A 271 0.57 -16.39 38.34
N LYS A 272 0.53 -17.60 37.76
CA LYS A 272 1.28 -17.91 36.53
C LYS A 272 0.74 -17.10 35.34
N TYR A 273 1.62 -16.40 34.64
CA TYR A 273 1.29 -15.75 33.37
C TYR A 273 1.31 -16.76 32.24
N ASP A 274 0.21 -16.80 31.45
CA ASP A 274 0.14 -17.55 30.21
C ASP A 274 0.01 -16.59 29.03
N GLY A 275 1.07 -16.54 28.20
CA GLY A 275 1.13 -15.64 27.04
C GLY A 275 0.05 -15.89 26.00
N LYS A 276 -0.41 -17.15 25.83
CA LYS A 276 -1.49 -17.51 24.88
C LYS A 276 -2.82 -16.91 25.32
N THR A 277 -3.16 -17.06 26.59
CA THR A 277 -4.37 -16.48 27.19
C THR A 277 -4.31 -14.95 27.17
N ALA A 278 -3.15 -14.37 27.47
CA ALA A 278 -2.97 -12.92 27.45
C ALA A 278 -3.11 -12.32 26.04
N ALA A 279 -2.58 -13.00 25.01
CA ALA A 279 -2.75 -12.56 23.63
C ALA A 279 -4.20 -12.59 23.18
N MET A 280 -4.93 -13.69 23.50
CA MET A 280 -6.37 -13.79 23.20
C MET A 280 -7.19 -12.75 23.97
N ALA A 281 -6.88 -12.48 25.23
CA ALA A 281 -7.54 -11.44 26.01
C ALA A 281 -7.30 -10.05 25.43
N ALA A 282 -6.06 -9.74 25.04
CA ALA A 282 -5.74 -8.47 24.39
C ALA A 282 -6.50 -8.30 23.06
N ALA A 283 -6.62 -9.36 22.25
CA ALA A 283 -7.40 -9.32 21.00
C ALA A 283 -8.88 -9.04 21.28
N ILE A 284 -9.46 -9.72 22.27
CA ILE A 284 -10.86 -9.51 22.68
C ILE A 284 -11.08 -8.06 23.11
N LEU A 285 -10.22 -7.52 23.98
CA LEU A 285 -10.34 -6.14 24.47
C LEU A 285 -10.29 -5.13 23.33
N LEU A 286 -9.37 -5.30 22.38
CA LEU A 286 -9.25 -4.40 21.23
C LEU A 286 -10.45 -4.50 20.29
N LEU A 287 -10.94 -5.70 20.00
CA LEU A 287 -12.12 -5.91 19.15
C LEU A 287 -13.43 -5.41 19.80
N LEU A 288 -13.52 -5.45 21.14
CA LEU A 288 -14.66 -4.85 21.86
C LEU A 288 -14.64 -3.31 21.78
N GLN A 289 -13.45 -2.71 21.80
CA GLN A 289 -13.28 -1.28 21.63
C GLN A 289 -13.64 -0.84 20.22
N GLN A 290 -13.05 -1.50 19.22
CA GLN A 290 -13.21 -1.15 17.82
C GLN A 290 -13.25 -2.41 16.95
N PRO A 291 -14.43 -2.87 16.55
CA PRO A 291 -14.61 -4.07 15.73
C PRO A 291 -13.90 -4.00 14.37
N GLU A 292 -13.71 -2.80 13.83
CA GLU A 292 -13.04 -2.50 12.56
C GLU A 292 -11.60 -2.99 12.49
N TYR A 293 -10.94 -3.18 13.64
CA TYR A 293 -9.59 -3.75 13.71
C TYR A 293 -9.47 -5.14 13.09
N LEU A 294 -10.58 -5.89 12.99
CA LEU A 294 -10.57 -7.20 12.35
C LEU A 294 -10.15 -7.17 10.87
N HIS A 295 -10.32 -6.04 10.19
CA HIS A 295 -9.91 -5.82 8.80
C HIS A 295 -8.65 -4.93 8.67
N ASP A 296 -8.03 -4.58 9.81
CA ASP A 296 -6.85 -3.72 9.81
C ASP A 296 -5.56 -4.53 9.67
N ALA A 297 -4.70 -4.14 8.74
CA ALA A 297 -3.42 -4.80 8.50
C ALA A 297 -2.52 -4.82 9.75
N SER A 298 -2.49 -3.73 10.53
CA SER A 298 -1.65 -3.64 11.74
C SER A 298 -2.13 -4.61 12.83
N PHE A 299 -3.44 -4.80 12.95
CA PHE A 299 -4.03 -5.79 13.86
C PHE A 299 -3.66 -7.20 13.43
N LEU A 300 -3.96 -7.55 12.18
CA LEU A 300 -3.75 -8.92 11.67
C LEU A 300 -2.28 -9.31 11.66
N LEU A 301 -1.39 -8.44 11.16
CA LEU A 301 0.06 -8.69 11.18
C LEU A 301 0.60 -8.81 12.61
N SER A 302 0.16 -7.93 13.51
CA SER A 302 0.63 -7.91 14.88
C SER A 302 0.21 -9.17 15.66
N PHE A 303 -1.03 -9.62 15.52
CA PHE A 303 -1.51 -10.85 16.18
C PHE A 303 -1.03 -12.12 15.48
N ALA A 304 -0.87 -12.12 14.15
CA ALA A 304 -0.24 -13.23 13.43
C ALA A 304 1.20 -13.46 13.92
N ALA A 305 2.00 -12.41 14.08
CA ALA A 305 3.35 -12.52 14.62
C ALA A 305 3.38 -13.15 16.04
N VAL A 306 2.48 -12.71 16.92
CA VAL A 306 2.35 -13.30 18.27
C VAL A 306 1.89 -14.75 18.19
N ALA A 307 0.95 -15.07 17.30
CA ALA A 307 0.51 -16.45 17.10
C ALA A 307 1.68 -17.34 16.65
N VAL A 308 2.47 -16.89 15.69
CA VAL A 308 3.68 -17.60 15.24
C VAL A 308 4.64 -17.85 16.40
N ILE A 309 4.92 -16.81 17.20
CA ILE A 309 5.84 -16.91 18.35
C ILE A 309 5.32 -17.89 19.41
N LEU A 310 4.02 -17.89 19.68
CA LEU A 310 3.42 -18.68 20.77
C LEU A 310 3.05 -20.11 20.38
N TRP A 311 2.76 -20.39 19.12
CA TRP A 311 2.31 -21.70 18.65
C TRP A 311 3.27 -22.39 17.68
N LEU A 312 3.80 -21.66 16.67
CA LEU A 312 4.64 -22.27 15.63
C LEU A 312 6.10 -22.42 16.08
N LEU A 313 6.72 -21.38 16.62
CA LEU A 313 8.14 -21.41 17.00
C LEU A 313 8.51 -22.49 18.03
N PRO A 314 7.70 -22.75 19.09
CA PRO A 314 7.99 -23.86 20.01
C PRO A 314 8.06 -25.21 19.30
N VAL A 315 7.21 -25.43 18.29
CA VAL A 315 7.20 -26.68 17.51
C VAL A 315 8.44 -26.78 16.62
N LEU A 316 8.81 -25.70 15.91
CA LEU A 316 10.00 -25.67 15.07
C LEU A 316 11.32 -25.85 15.86
N GLN A 317 11.34 -25.41 17.11
CA GLN A 317 12.50 -25.53 18.00
C GLN A 317 12.62 -26.89 18.68
N LEU A 318 11.57 -27.75 18.68
CA LEU A 318 11.56 -29.07 19.34
C LEU A 318 12.78 -29.96 19.00
N PRO A 319 13.19 -30.12 17.71
CA PRO A 319 14.32 -30.98 17.35
C PRO A 319 15.67 -30.52 17.94
N PHE A 320 15.74 -29.24 18.30
CA PHE A 320 16.97 -28.60 18.82
C PHE A 320 16.97 -28.44 20.34
N ALA A 321 15.82 -28.63 21.00
CA ALA A 321 15.67 -28.45 22.44
C ALA A 321 16.55 -29.43 23.24
N GLU A 322 16.64 -30.70 22.79
CA GLU A 322 17.48 -31.73 23.44
C GLU A 322 18.98 -31.47 23.27
N ARG A 323 19.41 -30.91 22.12
CA ARG A 323 20.81 -30.53 21.89
C ARG A 323 21.23 -29.36 22.76
N ARG A 324 20.29 -28.51 23.21
CA ARG A 324 20.55 -27.39 24.13
C ARG A 324 20.78 -27.82 25.56
N ALA A 325 20.18 -28.92 26.01
CA ALA A 325 20.30 -29.40 27.38
C ALA A 325 21.72 -29.85 27.74
N GLY A 326 22.57 -30.18 26.73
CA GLY A 326 23.94 -30.65 26.93
C GLY A 326 25.08 -29.73 26.51
N LYS A 327 24.81 -28.71 25.65
CA LYS A 327 25.85 -27.83 25.06
C LYS A 327 25.37 -26.39 24.93
N ARG A 328 25.72 -25.51 25.85
CA ARG A 328 25.61 -24.04 25.71
C ARG A 328 26.75 -23.52 24.81
N GLY A 329 26.71 -23.83 23.50
CA GLY A 329 27.67 -23.31 22.52
C GLY A 329 27.08 -22.18 21.67
N TRP A 330 27.90 -21.26 21.19
CA TRP A 330 27.53 -20.14 20.32
C TRP A 330 26.74 -20.62 19.08
N GLY A 331 27.11 -21.78 18.51
CA GLY A 331 26.42 -22.41 17.40
C GLY A 331 24.93 -22.74 17.65
N CYS A 332 24.55 -23.15 18.90
CA CYS A 332 23.17 -23.39 19.27
C CYS A 332 22.33 -22.11 19.35
N THR A 333 22.96 -21.00 19.75
CA THR A 333 22.31 -19.69 19.80
C THR A 333 22.03 -19.18 18.39
N VAL A 334 23.01 -19.26 17.50
CA VAL A 334 22.86 -18.87 16.08
C VAL A 334 21.81 -19.73 15.39
N ALA A 335 21.87 -21.05 15.52
CA ALA A 335 20.86 -21.95 14.95
C ALA A 335 19.44 -21.61 15.45
N SER A 336 19.30 -21.29 16.73
CA SER A 336 18.01 -20.87 17.30
C SER A 336 17.51 -19.55 16.71
N ALA A 337 18.40 -18.58 16.51
CA ALA A 337 18.05 -17.30 15.89
C ALA A 337 17.59 -17.49 14.45
N VAL A 338 18.32 -18.31 13.66
CA VAL A 338 17.96 -18.65 12.27
C VAL A 338 16.59 -19.32 12.21
N ILE A 339 16.35 -20.34 13.04
CA ILE A 339 15.06 -21.05 13.08
C ILE A 339 13.93 -20.13 13.50
N SER A 340 14.17 -19.23 14.45
CA SER A 340 13.17 -18.27 14.89
C SER A 340 12.83 -17.29 13.78
N SER A 341 13.84 -16.73 13.11
CA SER A 341 13.63 -15.79 12.02
C SER A 341 12.93 -16.44 10.83
N ALA A 342 13.38 -17.63 10.40
CA ALA A 342 12.74 -18.39 9.34
C ALA A 342 11.29 -18.78 9.70
N GLY A 343 11.06 -19.22 10.94
CA GLY A 343 9.72 -19.56 11.41
C GLY A 343 8.76 -18.37 11.43
N ILE A 344 9.24 -17.19 11.83
CA ILE A 344 8.45 -15.96 11.77
C ILE A 344 8.16 -15.61 10.30
N TRP A 345 9.16 -15.66 9.42
CA TRP A 345 8.98 -15.38 8.00
C TRP A 345 7.94 -16.32 7.36
N ILE A 346 8.07 -17.65 7.57
CA ILE A 346 7.11 -18.65 7.08
C ILE A 346 5.70 -18.37 7.61
N GLY A 347 5.57 -18.16 8.91
CA GLY A 347 4.25 -17.96 9.53
C GLY A 347 3.59 -16.65 9.16
N MET A 348 4.36 -15.62 8.83
CA MET A 348 3.87 -14.29 8.43
C MET A 348 3.59 -14.18 6.93
N LEU A 349 4.22 -15.03 6.11
CA LEU A 349 4.22 -14.91 4.65
C LEU A 349 2.83 -14.72 4.03
N PRO A 350 1.77 -15.53 4.35
CA PRO A 350 0.48 -15.37 3.71
C PRO A 350 -0.19 -14.03 4.02
N VAL A 351 -0.08 -13.56 5.26
CA VAL A 351 -0.66 -12.27 5.68
C VAL A 351 0.11 -11.12 5.06
N THR A 352 1.44 -11.24 4.96
CA THR A 352 2.28 -10.23 4.27
C THR A 352 1.90 -10.12 2.80
N LEU A 353 1.78 -11.24 2.09
CA LEU A 353 1.35 -11.24 0.68
C LEU A 353 -0.08 -10.72 0.49
N TYR A 354 -0.98 -11.00 1.42
CA TYR A 354 -2.36 -10.53 1.33
C TYR A 354 -2.46 -9.00 1.35
N PHE A 355 -1.60 -8.31 2.13
CA PHE A 355 -1.64 -6.85 2.27
C PHE A 355 -0.63 -6.10 1.40
N PHE A 356 0.54 -6.70 1.14
CA PHE A 356 1.65 -6.00 0.45
C PHE A 356 2.01 -6.63 -0.89
N TYR A 357 1.44 -7.79 -1.24
CA TYR A 357 1.63 -8.51 -2.49
C TYR A 357 3.06 -8.97 -2.77
N GLN A 358 4.01 -8.57 -1.92
CA GLN A 358 5.44 -8.86 -2.02
C GLN A 358 6.06 -9.15 -0.65
N THR A 359 7.24 -9.75 -0.67
CA THR A 359 8.06 -9.97 0.54
C THR A 359 9.53 -10.01 0.17
N SER A 360 10.41 -9.66 1.13
CA SER A 360 11.85 -9.87 0.95
C SER A 360 12.25 -11.29 1.34
N LEU A 361 12.93 -12.00 0.42
CA LEU A 361 13.45 -13.34 0.71
C LEU A 361 14.58 -13.31 1.74
N TYR A 362 15.36 -12.25 1.76
CA TYR A 362 16.52 -12.10 2.67
C TYR A 362 16.16 -11.44 4.01
N SER A 363 14.92 -11.02 4.20
CA SER A 363 14.47 -10.40 5.45
C SER A 363 14.66 -11.30 6.67
N MET A 364 14.60 -12.63 6.49
CA MET A 364 14.87 -13.57 7.60
C MET A 364 16.34 -13.49 8.07
N LEU A 365 17.31 -13.23 7.18
CA LEU A 365 18.72 -13.05 7.56
C LEU A 365 18.95 -11.68 8.16
N LEU A 366 18.38 -10.63 7.56
CA LEU A 366 18.44 -9.27 8.09
C LEU A 366 17.91 -9.19 9.52
N ASN A 367 16.80 -9.82 9.82
CA ASN A 367 16.16 -9.76 11.12
C ASN A 367 16.95 -10.43 12.24
N ILE A 368 17.84 -11.37 11.92
CA ILE A 368 18.76 -11.95 12.91
C ILE A 368 19.68 -10.87 13.48
N LEU A 369 20.08 -9.90 12.65
CA LEU A 369 20.96 -8.80 13.04
C LEU A 369 20.17 -7.58 13.54
N VAL A 370 19.11 -7.22 12.82
CA VAL A 370 18.30 -6.01 13.09
C VAL A 370 17.63 -6.06 14.46
N VAL A 371 17.03 -7.20 14.84
CA VAL A 371 16.27 -7.31 16.09
C VAL A 371 17.13 -7.08 17.34
N PRO A 372 18.33 -7.66 17.50
CA PRO A 372 19.21 -7.31 18.61
C PRO A 372 19.69 -5.85 18.59
N LEU A 373 20.05 -5.33 17.40
CA LEU A 373 20.53 -3.96 17.24
C LEU A 373 19.45 -2.93 17.58
N LEU A 374 18.18 -3.24 17.32
CA LEU A 374 17.06 -2.37 17.66
C LEU A 374 17.01 -2.02 19.16
N SER A 375 17.45 -2.95 20.03
CA SER A 375 17.52 -2.70 21.46
C SER A 375 18.54 -1.63 21.81
N VAL A 376 19.71 -1.66 21.19
CA VAL A 376 20.77 -0.65 21.38
C VAL A 376 20.33 0.68 20.79
N LEU A 377 19.78 0.65 19.59
CA LEU A 377 19.28 1.80 18.86
C LEU A 377 18.22 2.57 19.68
N MET A 378 17.25 1.85 20.25
CA MET A 378 16.21 2.44 21.08
C MET A 378 16.78 3.08 22.37
N GLN A 379 17.68 2.39 23.05
CA GLN A 379 18.29 2.91 24.29
C GLN A 379 19.13 4.16 23.99
N ALA A 380 19.97 4.12 22.97
CA ALA A 380 20.81 5.24 22.56
C ALA A 380 19.96 6.44 22.09
N GLY A 381 18.95 6.20 21.24
CA GLY A 381 18.10 7.25 20.72
C GLY A 381 17.23 7.91 21.80
N LEU A 382 16.59 7.11 22.67
CA LEU A 382 15.78 7.64 23.78
C LEU A 382 16.63 8.39 24.81
N SER A 383 17.79 7.84 25.23
CA SER A 383 18.66 8.54 26.16
C SER A 383 19.22 9.82 25.55
N GLY A 384 19.61 9.79 24.27
CA GLY A 384 20.05 10.97 23.54
C GLY A 384 18.96 12.04 23.45
N ALA A 385 17.71 11.65 23.13
CA ALA A 385 16.58 12.57 23.08
C ALA A 385 16.31 13.27 24.42
N VAL A 386 16.33 12.50 25.52
CA VAL A 386 16.09 13.04 26.88
C VAL A 386 17.25 13.92 27.36
N LEU A 387 18.48 13.47 27.22
CA LEU A 387 19.66 14.22 27.63
C LEU A 387 19.90 15.46 26.75
N GLY A 388 19.53 15.39 25.49
CA GLY A 388 19.58 16.52 24.56
C GLY A 388 18.67 17.68 24.93
N LEU A 389 17.61 17.45 25.72
CA LEU A 389 16.79 18.53 26.31
C LEU A 389 17.57 19.36 27.34
N CYS A 390 18.55 18.75 28.02
CA CYS A 390 19.35 19.43 29.04
C CYS A 390 20.69 19.94 28.48
N SER A 391 21.31 19.16 27.59
CA SER A 391 22.60 19.48 26.98
C SER A 391 22.74 18.84 25.61
N GLN A 392 22.91 19.67 24.59
CA GLN A 392 23.09 19.19 23.21
C GLN A 392 24.29 18.25 23.08
N SER A 393 25.42 18.57 23.70
CA SER A 393 26.64 17.73 23.67
C SER A 393 26.42 16.36 24.31
N ALA A 394 25.72 16.32 25.46
CA ALA A 394 25.35 15.05 26.10
C ALA A 394 24.38 14.26 25.22
N GLY A 395 23.37 14.92 24.64
CA GLY A 395 22.44 14.32 23.69
C GLY A 395 23.17 13.70 22.50
N MET A 396 24.08 14.43 21.86
CA MET A 396 24.90 13.95 20.73
C MET A 396 25.73 12.71 21.11
N PHE A 397 26.41 12.75 22.27
CA PHE A 397 27.23 11.63 22.72
C PHE A 397 26.42 10.34 22.90
N PHE A 398 25.24 10.43 23.57
CA PHE A 398 24.39 9.25 23.80
C PHE A 398 23.61 8.80 22.57
N ALA A 399 23.28 9.71 21.65
CA ALA A 399 22.58 9.38 20.38
C ALA A 399 23.53 8.88 19.28
N ALA A 400 24.83 9.16 19.36
CA ALA A 400 25.80 8.78 18.32
C ALA A 400 25.71 7.29 17.92
N PRO A 401 25.64 6.33 18.86
CA PRO A 401 25.48 4.92 18.49
C PRO A 401 24.21 4.65 17.66
N ALA A 402 23.12 5.38 17.93
CA ALA A 402 21.88 5.22 17.14
C ALA A 402 22.05 5.74 15.71
N GLY A 403 22.71 6.90 15.52
CA GLY A 403 23.01 7.44 14.19
C GLY A 403 23.86 6.47 13.36
N TYR A 404 24.97 5.97 13.92
CA TYR A 404 25.83 5.00 13.22
C TYR A 404 25.12 3.68 12.91
N LEU A 405 24.27 3.19 13.81
CA LEU A 405 23.50 1.97 13.57
C LEU A 405 22.46 2.17 12.49
N LEU A 406 21.78 3.32 12.42
CA LEU A 406 20.80 3.62 11.35
C LEU A 406 21.50 3.67 9.99
N SER A 407 22.62 4.41 9.86
CA SER A 407 23.40 4.45 8.62
C SER A 407 23.92 3.06 8.22
N PHE A 408 24.34 2.23 9.21
CA PHE A 408 24.74 0.85 8.95
C PHE A 408 23.58 -0.02 8.43
N LEU A 409 22.39 0.09 9.06
CA LEU A 409 21.21 -0.66 8.63
C LEU A 409 20.75 -0.24 7.24
N GLU A 410 20.85 1.04 6.90
CA GLU A 410 20.55 1.55 5.55
C GLU A 410 21.46 0.90 4.51
N ARG A 411 22.79 0.96 4.71
CA ARG A 411 23.77 0.33 3.80
C ARG A 411 23.57 -1.18 3.67
N LEU A 412 23.24 -1.84 4.77
CA LEU A 412 22.99 -3.27 4.79
C LEU A 412 21.71 -3.61 3.99
N ALA A 413 20.65 -2.84 4.18
CA ALA A 413 19.39 -3.01 3.45
C ALA A 413 19.58 -2.76 1.93
N GLN A 414 20.32 -1.70 1.55
CA GLN A 414 20.69 -1.44 0.16
C GLN A 414 21.49 -2.62 -0.43
N GLY A 415 22.50 -3.10 0.27
CA GLY A 415 23.29 -4.26 -0.17
C GLY A 415 22.44 -5.52 -0.39
N VAL A 416 21.43 -5.73 0.47
CA VAL A 416 20.51 -6.87 0.34
C VAL A 416 19.58 -6.73 -0.86
N LEU A 417 19.10 -5.53 -1.18
CA LEU A 417 18.22 -5.33 -2.35
C LEU A 417 18.92 -5.66 -3.68
N HIS A 418 20.25 -5.50 -3.77
CA HIS A 418 20.99 -5.86 -4.98
C HIS A 418 21.18 -7.38 -5.15
N LEU A 419 20.87 -8.20 -4.13
CA LEU A 419 20.93 -9.65 -4.26
C LEU A 419 19.81 -10.16 -5.18
N PRO A 420 20.04 -11.29 -5.90
CA PRO A 420 19.05 -11.86 -6.80
C PRO A 420 17.71 -12.14 -6.10
N GLU A 421 16.61 -11.75 -6.73
CA GLU A 421 15.24 -11.98 -6.22
C GLU A 421 15.03 -11.44 -4.78
N ALA A 422 15.71 -10.34 -4.42
CA ALA A 422 15.61 -9.77 -3.08
C ALA A 422 14.16 -9.39 -2.72
N VAL A 423 13.43 -8.83 -3.68
CA VAL A 423 12.00 -8.55 -3.58
C VAL A 423 11.23 -9.60 -4.38
N TRP A 424 10.52 -10.48 -3.68
CA TRP A 424 9.68 -11.49 -4.31
C TRP A 424 8.23 -11.02 -4.36
N VAL A 425 7.73 -10.75 -5.57
CA VAL A 425 6.34 -10.40 -5.84
C VAL A 425 5.54 -11.68 -5.96
N GLY A 426 4.75 -12.00 -4.94
CA GLY A 426 3.97 -13.24 -4.85
C GLY A 426 2.49 -13.08 -5.20
N GLY A 427 2.02 -11.85 -5.39
CA GLY A 427 0.62 -11.54 -5.63
C GLY A 427 -0.25 -11.64 -4.38
N ARG A 428 -1.54 -11.35 -4.54
CA ARG A 428 -2.53 -11.47 -3.47
C ARG A 428 -3.10 -12.88 -3.42
N PRO A 429 -2.83 -13.66 -2.37
CA PRO A 429 -3.43 -14.99 -2.23
C PRO A 429 -4.95 -14.87 -2.01
N SER A 430 -5.71 -15.82 -2.56
CA SER A 430 -7.14 -15.94 -2.27
C SER A 430 -7.37 -16.32 -0.79
N LEU A 431 -8.55 -16.00 -0.25
CA LEU A 431 -8.89 -16.41 1.12
C LEU A 431 -8.82 -17.93 1.30
N LEU A 432 -9.20 -18.72 0.28
CA LEU A 432 -9.09 -20.17 0.32
C LEU A 432 -7.65 -20.64 0.36
N ALA A 433 -6.76 -20.00 -0.41
CA ALA A 433 -5.33 -20.29 -0.38
C ALA A 433 -4.72 -19.97 1.00
N LEU A 434 -5.10 -18.86 1.59
CA LEU A 434 -4.67 -18.42 2.91
C LEU A 434 -5.14 -19.41 4.00
N LEU A 435 -6.41 -19.80 3.97
CA LEU A 435 -6.98 -20.82 4.87
C LEU A 435 -6.31 -22.19 4.68
N GLY A 436 -6.08 -22.62 3.43
CA GLY A 436 -5.37 -23.84 3.10
C GLY A 436 -3.95 -23.86 3.66
N TYR A 437 -3.21 -22.77 3.49
CA TYR A 437 -1.87 -22.62 4.04
C TYR A 437 -1.84 -22.82 5.57
N TYR A 438 -2.69 -22.07 6.28
CA TYR A 438 -2.70 -22.16 7.74
C TYR A 438 -3.28 -23.49 8.24
N ALA A 439 -4.21 -24.11 7.51
CA ALA A 439 -4.70 -25.46 7.85
C ALA A 439 -3.59 -26.51 7.73
N VAL A 440 -2.80 -26.47 6.65
CA VAL A 440 -1.63 -27.36 6.48
C VAL A 440 -0.60 -27.11 7.58
N LEU A 441 -0.31 -25.85 7.90
CA LEU A 441 0.65 -25.48 8.94
C LEU A 441 0.17 -25.93 10.34
N ALA A 442 -1.12 -25.77 10.64
CA ALA A 442 -1.73 -26.24 11.89
C ALA A 442 -1.72 -27.77 12.02
N LEU A 443 -2.08 -28.49 10.94
CA LEU A 443 -1.99 -29.94 10.87
C LEU A 443 -0.56 -30.42 11.09
N PHE A 444 0.38 -29.77 10.44
CA PHE A 444 1.80 -30.00 10.64
C PHE A 444 2.22 -29.86 12.11
N CYS A 445 1.84 -28.74 12.77
CA CYS A 445 2.12 -28.52 14.19
C CYS A 445 1.50 -29.62 15.08
N ALA A 446 0.25 -30.00 14.82
CA ALA A 446 -0.44 -31.07 15.56
C ALA A 446 0.26 -32.42 15.43
N LEU A 447 0.65 -32.79 14.22
CA LEU A 447 1.37 -34.04 13.94
C LEU A 447 2.77 -34.06 14.57
N ALA A 448 3.49 -32.92 14.54
CA ALA A 448 4.80 -32.77 15.15
C ALA A 448 4.74 -32.98 16.68
N VAL A 449 3.74 -32.40 17.34
CA VAL A 449 3.51 -32.54 18.78
C VAL A 449 3.11 -33.99 19.16
N GLN A 450 2.23 -34.65 18.39
CA GLN A 450 1.80 -36.02 18.65
C GLN A 450 2.93 -37.04 18.47
N ARG A 451 3.77 -36.88 17.44
CA ARG A 451 4.88 -37.81 17.13
C ARG A 451 6.02 -37.73 18.14
N GLN A 452 6.23 -36.62 18.80
CA GLN A 452 7.25 -36.48 19.85
C GLN A 452 7.04 -37.48 21.01
N LYS A 453 5.79 -37.90 21.23
CA LYS A 453 5.46 -38.91 22.25
C LYS A 453 5.83 -40.36 21.84
N LYS A 454 6.14 -40.64 20.58
CA LYS A 454 6.27 -42.04 20.07
C LYS A 454 7.57 -42.38 19.30
N VAL A 455 8.28 -41.46 18.61
CA VAL A 455 9.39 -41.88 17.71
C VAL A 455 10.52 -40.84 17.60
N ARG A 456 11.69 -41.24 18.10
CA ARG A 456 12.93 -40.47 18.21
C ARG A 456 13.75 -40.34 16.91
N ARG A 457 13.43 -40.97 15.77
CA ARG A 457 14.32 -41.12 14.60
C ARG A 457 13.82 -40.68 13.24
N ARG A 458 12.54 -40.28 13.06
CA ARG A 458 12.01 -39.84 11.73
C ARG A 458 11.68 -38.33 11.69
N GLY A 459 12.56 -37.53 12.27
CA GLY A 459 12.30 -36.11 12.55
C GLY A 459 12.23 -35.15 11.37
N CYS A 460 12.52 -35.56 10.11
CA CYS A 460 12.60 -34.63 8.98
C CYS A 460 11.41 -34.67 8.00
N LEU A 461 10.59 -35.73 8.04
CA LEU A 461 9.44 -35.86 7.12
C LEU A 461 8.35 -34.80 7.30
N TRP A 462 8.32 -34.18 8.47
CA TRP A 462 7.38 -33.11 8.77
C TRP A 462 7.77 -31.77 8.13
N LEU A 463 9.04 -31.57 7.73
CA LEU A 463 9.44 -30.41 6.95
C LEU A 463 8.79 -30.36 5.55
N LEU A 464 8.28 -31.49 5.03
CA LEU A 464 7.54 -31.55 3.77
C LEU A 464 6.20 -30.79 3.79
N GLY A 465 5.65 -30.54 4.98
CA GLY A 465 4.45 -29.71 5.12
C GLY A 465 4.66 -28.25 4.74
N ILE A 466 5.89 -27.71 4.87
CA ILE A 466 6.20 -26.32 4.51
C ILE A 466 6.13 -26.09 3.00
N PRO A 467 6.80 -26.88 2.14
CA PRO A 467 6.65 -26.77 0.68
C PRO A 467 5.20 -26.96 0.22
N LEU A 468 4.47 -27.91 0.82
CA LEU A 468 3.06 -28.13 0.51
C LEU A 468 2.21 -26.89 0.85
N ALA A 469 2.44 -26.28 2.01
CA ALA A 469 1.75 -25.05 2.38
C ALA A 469 2.10 -23.91 1.39
N PHE A 470 3.37 -23.81 0.99
CA PHE A 470 3.84 -22.79 0.05
C PHE A 470 3.15 -22.91 -1.32
N PHE A 471 2.83 -24.13 -1.76
CA PHE A 471 2.13 -24.36 -3.02
C PHE A 471 0.78 -23.60 -3.10
N PHE A 472 0.06 -23.46 -1.99
CA PHE A 472 -1.19 -22.68 -1.96
C PHE A 472 -1.02 -21.18 -2.17
N LEU A 473 0.20 -20.66 -2.03
CA LEU A 473 0.47 -19.22 -2.19
C LEU A 473 0.89 -18.84 -3.62
N LEU A 474 1.12 -19.83 -4.47
CA LEU A 474 1.45 -19.56 -5.88
C LEU A 474 0.19 -19.02 -6.57
N CYS A 475 0.30 -17.85 -7.17
CA CYS A 475 -0.73 -17.30 -8.04
C CYS A 475 -0.57 -17.95 -9.42
N PRO A 476 -1.51 -18.82 -9.85
CA PRO A 476 -1.45 -19.40 -11.18
C PRO A 476 -1.65 -18.31 -12.25
N ALA A 477 -1.10 -18.55 -13.45
CA ALA A 477 -1.45 -17.76 -14.62
C ALA A 477 -2.97 -17.81 -14.86
N PRO A 478 -3.58 -16.78 -15.44
CA PRO A 478 -5.01 -16.79 -15.71
C PRO A 478 -5.34 -17.94 -16.69
N GLN A 479 -6.44 -18.63 -16.45
CA GLN A 479 -6.92 -19.68 -17.37
C GLN A 479 -7.55 -19.09 -18.65
N ARG A 480 -7.87 -17.79 -18.62
CA ARG A 480 -8.42 -17.01 -19.72
C ARG A 480 -7.57 -15.77 -19.90
N MET A 481 -7.58 -15.26 -21.10
CA MET A 481 -6.97 -13.96 -21.35
C MET A 481 -7.72 -12.86 -20.59
N GLU A 482 -6.97 -11.98 -19.94
CA GLU A 482 -7.50 -10.87 -19.16
C GLU A 482 -6.92 -9.54 -19.63
N ILE A 483 -7.80 -8.56 -19.88
CA ILE A 483 -7.43 -7.16 -20.14
C ILE A 483 -8.00 -6.30 -19.02
N LEU A 484 -7.19 -5.44 -18.45
CA LEU A 484 -7.58 -4.47 -17.45
C LEU A 484 -7.27 -3.06 -17.97
N CYS A 485 -8.31 -2.34 -18.41
CA CYS A 485 -8.18 -0.90 -18.64
C CYS A 485 -8.18 -0.21 -17.28
N MET A 486 -7.01 0.34 -16.90
CA MET A 486 -6.77 0.88 -15.56
C MET A 486 -7.40 2.28 -15.40
N ASP A 487 -7.86 2.58 -14.20
CA ASP A 487 -8.21 3.94 -13.79
C ASP A 487 -6.91 4.67 -13.41
N VAL A 488 -6.36 5.40 -14.35
CA VAL A 488 -5.15 6.21 -14.16
C VAL A 488 -5.46 7.70 -13.96
N GLY A 489 -6.74 8.03 -13.75
CA GLY A 489 -7.22 9.41 -13.79
C GLY A 489 -7.34 9.89 -15.24
N GLN A 490 -6.86 11.11 -15.54
CA GLN A 490 -6.85 11.62 -16.92
C GLN A 490 -5.61 11.10 -17.64
N GLY A 491 -5.81 10.07 -18.47
CA GLY A 491 -4.77 9.37 -19.20
C GLY A 491 -5.15 7.95 -19.58
N ASP A 492 -4.23 7.17 -20.10
CA ASP A 492 -4.43 5.80 -20.56
C ASP A 492 -3.45 4.81 -19.94
N GLY A 493 -3.95 3.59 -19.74
CA GLY A 493 -3.16 2.44 -19.35
C GLY A 493 -3.98 1.16 -19.37
N ALA A 494 -3.50 0.15 -20.07
CA ALA A 494 -4.14 -1.16 -20.12
C ALA A 494 -3.11 -2.27 -19.85
N LEU A 495 -3.48 -3.20 -18.98
CA LEU A 495 -2.70 -4.40 -18.65
C LEU A 495 -3.34 -5.60 -19.33
N LEU A 496 -2.57 -6.34 -20.13
CA LEU A 496 -2.98 -7.58 -20.79
C LEU A 496 -2.22 -8.75 -20.20
N ARG A 497 -2.94 -9.79 -19.79
CA ARG A 497 -2.40 -11.02 -19.18
C ARG A 497 -2.82 -12.21 -20.01
N MET A 498 -1.86 -12.88 -20.62
CA MET A 498 -2.12 -14.02 -21.48
C MET A 498 -2.18 -15.34 -20.69
N PRO A 499 -2.89 -16.35 -21.18
CA PRO A 499 -2.93 -17.67 -20.55
C PRO A 499 -1.58 -18.39 -20.52
N ASP A 500 -0.69 -18.10 -21.47
CA ASP A 500 0.69 -18.62 -21.53
C ASP A 500 1.63 -17.95 -20.52
N GLY A 501 1.16 -16.91 -19.84
CA GLY A 501 1.89 -16.15 -18.83
C GLY A 501 2.51 -14.86 -19.34
N ALA A 502 2.46 -14.56 -20.64
CA ALA A 502 2.94 -13.29 -21.18
C ALA A 502 2.11 -12.10 -20.67
N VAL A 503 2.79 -10.97 -20.44
CA VAL A 503 2.21 -9.77 -19.85
C VAL A 503 2.60 -8.55 -20.65
N PHE A 504 1.61 -7.74 -21.04
CA PHE A 504 1.81 -6.53 -21.79
C PHE A 504 1.14 -5.33 -21.14
N LEU A 505 1.74 -4.15 -21.33
CA LEU A 505 1.10 -2.87 -21.06
C LEU A 505 0.90 -2.12 -22.39
N VAL A 506 -0.25 -1.49 -22.54
CA VAL A 506 -0.53 -0.51 -23.59
C VAL A 506 -0.76 0.81 -22.90
N ASP A 507 0.15 1.75 -23.09
CA ASP A 507 0.26 3.00 -22.36
C ASP A 507 0.41 2.84 -20.83
N GLY A 508 0.57 3.91 -20.12
CA GLY A 508 0.72 3.94 -18.67
C GLY A 508 1.06 5.34 -18.20
N GLY A 509 0.19 6.31 -18.52
CA GLY A 509 0.39 7.71 -18.16
C GLY A 509 -0.84 8.38 -17.56
N SER A 510 -0.61 9.54 -16.95
CA SER A 510 -1.65 10.40 -16.40
C SER A 510 -1.20 11.84 -16.36
N SER A 511 -2.10 12.77 -16.71
CA SER A 511 -1.89 14.22 -16.53
C SER A 511 -2.48 14.73 -15.21
N SER A 512 -3.24 13.92 -14.47
CA SER A 512 -3.90 14.31 -13.22
C SER A 512 -3.31 13.65 -11.96
N GLU A 513 -2.64 12.51 -12.10
CA GLU A 513 -2.07 11.74 -10.98
C GLU A 513 -0.54 11.89 -10.95
N GLN A 514 0.00 12.03 -9.75
CA GLN A 514 1.45 12.04 -9.48
C GLN A 514 1.87 10.69 -8.88
N GLU A 515 3.11 10.27 -9.13
CA GLU A 515 3.64 8.99 -8.66
C GLU A 515 2.76 7.81 -9.15
N LEU A 516 2.29 7.90 -10.40
CA LEU A 516 1.36 6.95 -11.01
C LEU A 516 1.91 5.53 -10.99
N TRP A 517 3.20 5.37 -11.32
CA TRP A 517 3.85 4.06 -11.27
C TRP A 517 3.80 3.46 -9.87
N GLU A 518 4.26 4.19 -8.87
CA GLU A 518 4.37 3.65 -7.50
C GLU A 518 3.00 3.38 -6.89
N ARG A 519 2.04 4.29 -7.09
CA ARG A 519 0.74 4.23 -6.40
C ARG A 519 -0.30 3.35 -7.07
N GLN A 520 -0.23 3.21 -8.42
CA GLN A 520 -1.29 2.56 -9.18
C GLN A 520 -0.76 1.39 -10.02
N ILE A 521 0.13 1.62 -11.01
CA ILE A 521 0.54 0.60 -11.96
C ILE A 521 1.29 -0.52 -11.23
N SER A 522 2.34 -0.20 -10.46
CA SER A 522 3.13 -1.21 -9.75
C SER A 522 2.30 -1.99 -8.74
N GLN A 523 1.35 -1.33 -8.05
CA GLN A 523 0.47 -2.00 -7.09
C GLN A 523 -0.47 -2.99 -7.78
N THR A 524 -0.97 -2.65 -8.97
CA THR A 524 -1.79 -3.54 -9.80
C THR A 524 -0.97 -4.74 -10.28
N LEU A 525 0.23 -4.53 -10.77
CA LEU A 525 1.14 -5.61 -11.19
C LEU A 525 1.50 -6.52 -9.99
N LYS A 526 1.86 -5.94 -8.85
CA LYS A 526 2.15 -6.67 -7.62
C LYS A 526 0.94 -7.46 -7.11
N TYR A 527 -0.27 -6.90 -7.19
CA TYR A 527 -1.51 -7.60 -6.82
C TYR A 527 -1.72 -8.89 -7.60
N TYR A 528 -1.44 -8.86 -8.89
CA TYR A 528 -1.53 -10.04 -9.76
C TYR A 528 -0.31 -10.97 -9.69
N GLY A 529 0.74 -10.62 -8.95
CA GLY A 529 1.97 -11.40 -8.83
C GLY A 529 2.88 -11.31 -10.06
N ILE A 530 2.75 -10.25 -10.85
CA ILE A 530 3.52 -10.01 -12.07
C ILE A 530 4.90 -9.51 -11.69
N ARG A 531 5.93 -10.20 -12.16
CA ARG A 531 7.35 -9.88 -11.95
C ARG A 531 8.04 -9.39 -13.21
N THR A 532 7.53 -9.79 -14.35
CA THR A 532 8.07 -9.41 -15.65
C THR A 532 6.93 -8.88 -16.51
N VAL A 533 7.15 -7.76 -17.14
CA VAL A 533 6.33 -7.21 -18.21
C VAL A 533 7.13 -7.44 -19.48
N ASP A 534 6.60 -8.28 -20.40
CA ASP A 534 7.31 -8.69 -21.62
C ASP A 534 7.46 -7.50 -22.58
N ALA A 535 6.41 -6.67 -22.72
CA ALA A 535 6.54 -5.43 -23.46
C ALA A 535 5.57 -4.34 -22.98
N VAL A 536 6.01 -3.09 -23.13
CA VAL A 536 5.16 -1.90 -23.05
C VAL A 536 5.05 -1.29 -24.44
N PHE A 537 3.82 -1.12 -24.93
CA PHE A 537 3.52 -0.37 -26.15
C PHE A 537 3.11 1.05 -25.73
N LEU A 538 3.74 2.07 -26.30
CA LEU A 538 3.33 3.45 -26.12
C LEU A 538 2.67 3.96 -27.41
N SER A 539 1.51 4.60 -27.26
CA SER A 539 0.76 5.13 -28.40
C SER A 539 1.44 6.37 -28.96
N HIS A 540 1.81 7.33 -28.13
CA HIS A 540 2.49 8.58 -28.51
C HIS A 540 3.21 9.19 -27.29
N ALA A 541 3.86 10.36 -27.47
CA ALA A 541 4.79 10.94 -26.50
C ALA A 541 4.18 11.91 -25.48
N ASP A 542 2.87 11.92 -25.30
CA ASP A 542 2.25 12.79 -24.31
C ASP A 542 2.26 12.18 -22.90
N LEU A 543 2.32 13.05 -21.89
CA LEU A 543 2.52 12.63 -20.51
C LEU A 543 1.38 11.75 -19.97
N ASP A 544 0.15 11.94 -20.44
CA ASP A 544 -0.99 11.14 -20.07
C ASP A 544 -1.01 9.73 -20.68
N HIS A 545 0.00 9.39 -21.50
CA HIS A 545 0.26 8.06 -22.02
C HIS A 545 1.58 7.46 -21.51
N MET A 546 2.60 8.28 -21.20
CA MET A 546 3.92 7.75 -20.86
C MET A 546 4.45 8.10 -19.47
N SER A 547 3.81 8.98 -18.69
CA SER A 547 4.40 9.48 -17.43
C SER A 547 4.74 8.39 -16.42
N GLY A 548 3.86 7.41 -16.21
CA GLY A 548 4.13 6.30 -15.29
C GLY A 548 5.26 5.38 -15.77
N ILE A 549 5.41 5.19 -17.10
CA ILE A 549 6.52 4.41 -17.65
C ILE A 549 7.83 5.18 -17.51
N LEU A 550 7.80 6.50 -17.66
CA LEU A 550 8.95 7.36 -17.41
C LEU A 550 9.37 7.31 -15.92
N GLU A 551 8.40 7.40 -15.00
CA GLU A 551 8.63 7.22 -13.55
C GLU A 551 9.28 5.87 -13.24
N PHE A 552 8.77 4.78 -13.86
CA PHE A 552 9.35 3.45 -13.73
C PHE A 552 10.81 3.40 -14.17
N LEU A 553 11.12 3.92 -15.37
CA LEU A 553 12.49 3.92 -15.89
C LEU A 553 13.45 4.77 -15.05
N GLN A 554 12.97 5.86 -14.45
CA GLN A 554 13.75 6.69 -13.53
C GLN A 554 14.06 5.93 -12.23
N ALA A 555 13.10 5.20 -11.70
CA ALA A 555 13.24 4.41 -10.47
C ALA A 555 13.90 3.04 -10.70
N TYR A 556 14.04 2.58 -11.94
CA TYR A 556 14.60 1.27 -12.27
C TYR A 556 16.07 1.18 -11.85
N GLU A 557 16.39 0.21 -11.01
CA GLU A 557 17.75 -0.04 -10.53
C GLU A 557 18.13 -1.51 -10.81
N PRO A 558 19.11 -1.77 -11.71
CA PRO A 558 19.50 -3.13 -12.03
C PRO A 558 20.28 -3.75 -10.87
N GLY A 559 19.83 -4.92 -10.40
CA GLY A 559 20.54 -5.77 -9.44
C GLY A 559 21.64 -6.61 -10.07
N LEU A 560 22.26 -7.48 -9.26
CA LEU A 560 23.35 -8.35 -9.71
C LEU A 560 22.98 -9.32 -10.85
N ASN A 561 21.71 -9.64 -11.00
CA ASN A 561 21.18 -10.50 -12.06
C ASN A 561 20.65 -9.72 -13.27
N GLY A 562 20.85 -8.41 -13.33
CA GLY A 562 20.32 -7.52 -14.36
C GLY A 562 18.82 -7.20 -14.25
N LYS A 563 18.10 -7.84 -13.33
CA LYS A 563 16.68 -7.53 -13.06
C LYS A 563 16.55 -6.34 -12.13
N ASN A 564 15.40 -5.69 -12.17
CA ASN A 564 15.10 -4.57 -11.27
C ASN A 564 15.07 -5.02 -9.81
N VAL A 565 15.79 -4.31 -8.94
CA VAL A 565 15.83 -4.59 -7.48
C VAL A 565 14.45 -4.46 -6.82
N HIS A 566 13.54 -3.66 -7.39
CA HIS A 566 12.17 -3.44 -6.89
C HIS A 566 11.17 -4.54 -7.27
N GLY A 567 11.64 -5.63 -7.88
CA GLY A 567 10.88 -6.86 -8.11
C GLY A 567 10.02 -6.92 -9.37
N ILE A 568 9.89 -5.83 -10.13
CA ILE A 568 9.22 -5.79 -11.44
C ILE A 568 10.24 -5.41 -12.50
N THR A 569 10.36 -6.22 -13.56
CA THR A 569 11.29 -6.01 -14.68
C THR A 569 10.51 -5.78 -15.97
N LEU A 570 10.99 -4.90 -16.84
CA LEU A 570 10.50 -4.70 -18.19
C LEU A 570 11.53 -5.25 -19.17
N GLU A 571 11.11 -6.03 -20.17
CA GLU A 571 12.02 -6.60 -21.18
C GLU A 571 12.09 -5.74 -22.42
N HIS A 572 10.94 -5.29 -22.96
CA HIS A 572 10.86 -4.54 -24.21
C HIS A 572 10.03 -3.26 -24.05
N LEU A 573 10.47 -2.20 -24.69
CA LEU A 573 9.73 -0.96 -24.89
C LEU A 573 9.48 -0.78 -26.40
N ILE A 574 8.22 -0.73 -26.79
CA ILE A 574 7.80 -0.63 -28.20
C ILE A 574 7.20 0.76 -28.41
N LEU A 575 7.79 1.52 -29.33
CA LEU A 575 7.46 2.91 -29.61
C LEU A 575 7.01 3.05 -31.07
N PRO A 576 6.10 4.00 -31.38
CA PRO A 576 5.82 4.36 -32.77
C PRO A 576 7.00 5.09 -33.42
N PRO A 577 7.06 5.18 -34.75
CA PRO A 577 7.82 6.22 -35.40
C PRO A 577 7.24 7.60 -35.04
N THR A 578 8.08 8.61 -34.99
CA THR A 578 7.70 9.99 -34.66
C THR A 578 8.40 10.95 -35.61
N ALA A 579 7.72 12.06 -35.93
CA ALA A 579 8.29 13.13 -36.72
C ALA A 579 9.31 13.96 -35.93
N ASP A 580 9.10 14.10 -34.60
CA ASP A 580 10.03 14.79 -33.70
C ASP A 580 10.99 13.78 -33.04
N PRO A 581 12.29 13.84 -33.32
CA PRO A 581 13.28 12.96 -32.69
C PRO A 581 13.38 13.10 -31.17
N GLU A 582 12.94 14.23 -30.59
CA GLU A 582 13.03 14.50 -29.15
C GLU A 582 11.91 13.79 -28.35
N ASP A 583 10.79 13.43 -28.99
CA ASP A 583 9.61 12.89 -28.34
C ASP A 583 9.90 11.72 -27.37
N PHE A 584 10.61 10.70 -27.81
CA PHE A 584 10.94 9.57 -26.97
C PHE A 584 12.42 9.50 -26.56
N GLN A 585 13.19 10.59 -26.78
CA GLN A 585 14.65 10.56 -26.56
C GLN A 585 15.00 10.22 -25.11
N LYS A 586 14.39 10.92 -24.14
CA LYS A 586 14.63 10.69 -22.70
C LYS A 586 14.27 9.25 -22.30
N LEU A 587 13.12 8.77 -22.78
CA LEU A 587 12.61 7.44 -22.45
C LEU A 587 13.50 6.35 -23.02
N SER A 588 13.89 6.46 -24.32
CA SER A 588 14.79 5.53 -25.00
C SER A 588 16.19 5.50 -24.38
N MET A 589 16.70 6.68 -24.01
CA MET A 589 18.00 6.78 -23.33
C MET A 589 17.98 6.06 -21.97
N LEU A 590 16.97 6.31 -21.16
CA LEU A 590 16.82 5.64 -19.85
C LEU A 590 16.66 4.13 -20.02
N ALA A 591 15.81 3.68 -20.94
CA ALA A 591 15.61 2.25 -21.23
C ALA A 591 16.94 1.58 -21.64
N GLY A 592 17.68 2.20 -22.57
CA GLY A 592 18.99 1.69 -23.01
C GLY A 592 20.02 1.63 -21.88
N GLN A 593 20.08 2.65 -21.00
CA GLN A 593 20.97 2.65 -19.82
C GLN A 593 20.64 1.51 -18.84
N LYS A 594 19.38 1.07 -18.79
CA LYS A 594 18.90 0.01 -17.90
C LYS A 594 18.93 -1.39 -18.56
N GLY A 595 19.37 -1.48 -19.83
CA GLY A 595 19.42 -2.74 -20.57
C GLY A 595 18.07 -3.23 -21.10
N ILE A 596 17.06 -2.36 -21.14
CA ILE A 596 15.74 -2.65 -21.70
C ILE A 596 15.80 -2.46 -23.20
N ALA A 597 15.32 -3.47 -23.96
CA ALA A 597 15.31 -3.40 -25.42
C ALA A 597 14.26 -2.38 -25.90
N VAL A 598 14.64 -1.51 -26.83
CA VAL A 598 13.74 -0.54 -27.45
C VAL A 598 13.56 -0.89 -28.92
N SER A 599 12.32 -1.04 -29.36
CA SER A 599 11.95 -1.34 -30.73
C SER A 599 10.95 -0.33 -31.25
N ARG A 600 10.88 -0.15 -32.57
CA ARG A 600 9.84 0.66 -33.20
C ARG A 600 8.84 -0.24 -33.90
N MET A 601 7.57 0.16 -33.84
CA MET A 601 6.47 -0.57 -34.48
C MET A 601 5.63 0.40 -35.32
N GLU A 602 5.45 0.08 -36.58
CA GLU A 602 4.70 0.88 -37.55
C GLU A 602 3.65 0.05 -38.29
N HIS A 603 2.83 0.67 -39.09
CA HIS A 603 1.76 0.04 -39.86
C HIS A 603 2.21 -1.26 -40.53
N GLY A 604 1.38 -2.30 -40.37
CA GLY A 604 1.60 -3.62 -40.92
C GLY A 604 2.54 -4.53 -40.11
N MET A 605 3.28 -3.99 -39.15
CA MET A 605 4.12 -4.80 -38.24
C MET A 605 3.25 -5.56 -37.24
N THR A 606 3.72 -6.75 -36.88
CA THR A 606 3.02 -7.64 -35.93
C THR A 606 3.96 -8.15 -34.85
N VAL A 607 3.42 -8.28 -33.64
CA VAL A 607 4.09 -8.94 -32.50
C VAL A 607 3.11 -9.96 -31.94
N GLY A 608 3.52 -11.22 -31.79
CA GLY A 608 2.61 -12.22 -31.30
C GLY A 608 3.16 -13.63 -31.20
N SER A 609 2.25 -14.55 -30.89
CA SER A 609 2.44 -15.99 -30.85
C SER A 609 1.44 -16.68 -31.80
N ALA A 610 1.32 -18.01 -31.70
CA ALA A 610 0.30 -18.74 -32.43
C ALA A 610 -1.14 -18.42 -32.00
N ASP A 611 -1.31 -18.05 -30.73
CA ASP A 611 -2.63 -17.89 -30.11
C ASP A 611 -3.10 -16.42 -30.04
N TRP A 612 -2.15 -15.47 -29.98
CA TRP A 612 -2.45 -14.04 -29.84
C TRP A 612 -1.50 -13.18 -30.69
N GLN A 613 -2.01 -12.03 -31.12
CA GLN A 613 -1.26 -11.11 -31.98
C GLN A 613 -1.64 -9.66 -31.74
N PHE A 614 -0.63 -8.78 -31.75
CA PHE A 614 -0.78 -7.34 -31.93
C PHE A 614 -0.40 -6.97 -33.34
N THR A 615 -1.23 -6.16 -33.99
CA THR A 615 -0.96 -5.61 -35.33
C THR A 615 -1.03 -4.10 -35.25
N ALA A 616 0.01 -3.41 -35.70
CA ALA A 616 -0.03 -1.95 -35.84
C ALA A 616 -0.79 -1.57 -37.13
N LEU A 617 -1.81 -0.73 -36.98
CA LEU A 617 -2.60 -0.19 -38.09
C LEU A 617 -2.24 1.29 -38.40
N SER A 618 -1.52 1.96 -37.51
CA SER A 618 -0.99 3.33 -37.62
C SER A 618 0.20 3.45 -36.68
N PRO A 619 1.14 4.40 -36.91
CA PRO A 619 1.30 5.25 -38.08
C PRO A 619 2.13 4.58 -39.20
N HIS A 620 2.14 5.21 -40.37
CA HIS A 620 3.06 4.89 -41.47
C HIS A 620 4.30 5.79 -41.34
N SER A 621 5.50 5.21 -41.30
CA SER A 621 6.77 6.00 -41.17
C SER A 621 6.96 7.04 -42.29
N GLY A 622 6.39 6.80 -43.48
CA GLY A 622 6.52 7.69 -44.62
C GLY A 622 5.48 8.82 -44.68
N ASP A 623 4.51 8.87 -43.76
CA ASP A 623 3.36 9.77 -43.81
C ASP A 623 3.00 10.30 -42.41
N LEU A 624 4.04 10.75 -41.65
CA LEU A 624 3.84 11.31 -40.34
C LEU A 624 3.33 12.75 -40.46
N SER A 625 2.26 13.08 -39.72
CA SER A 625 1.65 14.40 -39.73
C SER A 625 2.46 15.45 -38.97
N GLY A 626 3.25 15.01 -37.98
CA GLY A 626 3.94 15.84 -36.99
C GLY A 626 3.06 16.24 -35.82
N ASP A 627 1.80 15.83 -35.79
CA ASP A 627 0.92 15.92 -34.63
C ASP A 627 0.96 14.59 -33.87
N ARG A 628 1.28 14.63 -32.57
CA ARG A 628 1.46 13.43 -31.76
C ARG A 628 0.22 12.58 -31.66
N ASN A 629 -0.96 13.20 -31.61
CA ASN A 629 -2.23 12.50 -31.52
C ASN A 629 -2.56 11.80 -32.85
N GLU A 630 -2.37 12.53 -33.97
CA GLU A 630 -2.60 11.97 -35.31
C GLU A 630 -1.60 10.84 -35.65
N ASP A 631 -0.37 10.91 -35.13
CA ASP A 631 0.70 9.91 -35.31
C ASP A 631 0.65 8.81 -34.23
N SER A 632 -0.48 8.63 -33.52
CA SER A 632 -0.65 7.60 -32.49
C SER A 632 -0.51 6.18 -33.06
N LEU A 633 0.14 5.31 -32.29
CA LEU A 633 0.19 3.87 -32.54
C LEU A 633 -1.20 3.27 -32.31
N VAL A 634 -1.85 2.88 -33.39
CA VAL A 634 -3.12 2.14 -33.34
C VAL A 634 -2.81 0.66 -33.36
N LEU A 635 -3.20 -0.04 -32.29
CA LEU A 635 -2.96 -1.47 -32.13
C LEU A 635 -4.25 -2.27 -32.20
N LEU A 636 -4.32 -3.21 -33.12
CA LEU A 636 -5.32 -4.25 -33.13
C LEU A 636 -4.77 -5.46 -32.39
N PHE A 637 -5.37 -5.78 -31.25
CA PHE A 637 -5.11 -7.01 -30.52
C PHE A 637 -6.10 -8.09 -30.93
N GLN A 638 -5.61 -9.31 -31.17
CA GLN A 638 -6.41 -10.47 -31.51
C GLN A 638 -6.02 -11.68 -30.66
N TYR A 639 -7.03 -12.38 -30.10
CA TYR A 639 -6.88 -13.66 -29.41
C TYR A 639 -8.01 -14.60 -29.83
N GLY A 640 -7.71 -15.62 -30.61
CA GLY A 640 -8.71 -16.43 -31.28
C GLY A 640 -9.58 -15.59 -32.23
N SER A 641 -10.91 -15.56 -32.01
CA SER A 641 -11.83 -14.69 -32.73
C SER A 641 -12.10 -13.34 -32.04
N PHE A 642 -11.68 -13.18 -30.79
CA PHE A 642 -11.82 -11.93 -30.03
C PHE A 642 -10.85 -10.87 -30.55
N ARG A 643 -11.33 -9.64 -30.74
CA ARG A 643 -10.53 -8.50 -31.20
C ARG A 643 -10.78 -7.26 -30.37
N MET A 644 -9.73 -6.57 -30.00
CA MET A 644 -9.77 -5.28 -29.31
C MET A 644 -8.89 -4.27 -30.04
N LEU A 645 -9.44 -3.07 -30.26
CA LEU A 645 -8.74 -1.98 -30.93
C LEU A 645 -8.33 -0.92 -29.89
N PHE A 646 -7.03 -0.61 -29.81
CA PHE A 646 -6.45 0.47 -29.04
C PHE A 646 -6.06 1.59 -30.02
N THR A 647 -6.59 2.78 -29.83
CA THR A 647 -6.44 3.88 -30.81
C THR A 647 -5.51 5.00 -30.34
N GLY A 648 -4.96 4.90 -29.11
CA GLY A 648 -4.27 6.03 -28.50
C GLY A 648 -5.16 7.26 -28.52
N ASP A 649 -4.61 8.39 -28.92
CA ASP A 649 -5.34 9.65 -29.03
C ASP A 649 -5.66 10.03 -30.48
N LEU A 650 -5.69 9.03 -31.37
CA LEU A 650 -6.06 9.23 -32.77
C LEU A 650 -7.43 9.88 -32.88
N GLU A 651 -7.51 10.99 -33.65
CA GLU A 651 -8.74 11.72 -33.88
C GLU A 651 -8.76 12.43 -35.25
N GLY A 652 -9.91 13.00 -35.60
CA GLY A 652 -10.06 13.89 -36.74
C GLY A 652 -9.73 13.26 -38.10
N ALA A 653 -8.85 13.94 -38.86
CA ALA A 653 -8.51 13.54 -40.23
C ALA A 653 -7.71 12.23 -40.26
N ALA A 654 -6.88 11.96 -39.25
CA ALA A 654 -6.09 10.73 -39.18
C ALA A 654 -7.00 9.51 -38.93
N GLU A 655 -8.01 9.63 -38.07
CA GLU A 655 -9.03 8.59 -37.87
C GLU A 655 -9.83 8.30 -39.14
N GLN A 656 -10.17 9.36 -39.90
CA GLN A 656 -10.86 9.18 -41.18
C GLN A 656 -9.97 8.49 -42.21
N ARG A 657 -8.67 8.89 -42.34
CA ARG A 657 -7.71 8.21 -43.21
C ARG A 657 -7.58 6.73 -42.87
N LEU A 658 -7.47 6.39 -41.58
CA LEU A 658 -7.39 5.01 -41.14
C LEU A 658 -8.67 4.22 -41.51
N ALA A 659 -9.85 4.81 -41.39
CA ALA A 659 -11.11 4.18 -41.79
C ALA A 659 -11.23 3.92 -43.30
N GLU A 660 -10.56 4.73 -44.11
CA GLU A 660 -10.48 4.60 -45.55
C GLU A 660 -9.47 3.54 -46.01
N THR A 661 -8.27 3.52 -45.37
CA THR A 661 -7.14 2.65 -45.75
C THR A 661 -7.27 1.23 -45.23
N ASP A 662 -7.61 1.07 -43.94
CA ASP A 662 -7.67 -0.23 -43.26
C ASP A 662 -9.09 -0.64 -42.85
N GLY A 663 -10.11 -0.07 -43.51
CA GLY A 663 -11.51 -0.19 -43.10
C GLY A 663 -12.00 -1.62 -42.80
N GLU A 664 -11.59 -2.63 -43.58
CA GLU A 664 -11.98 -4.03 -43.35
C GLU A 664 -11.23 -4.67 -42.15
N ARG A 665 -10.03 -4.16 -41.78
CA ARG A 665 -9.23 -4.66 -40.69
C ARG A 665 -9.63 -4.08 -39.33
N LEU A 666 -10.35 -2.94 -39.32
CA LEU A 666 -10.70 -2.21 -38.11
C LEU A 666 -11.76 -2.90 -37.25
N TRP A 667 -12.48 -3.89 -37.78
CA TRP A 667 -13.53 -4.57 -37.03
C TRP A 667 -12.97 -5.13 -35.69
N ALA A 668 -13.64 -4.78 -34.58
CA ALA A 668 -13.25 -5.20 -33.25
C ALA A 668 -14.46 -5.35 -32.32
N ASP A 669 -14.44 -6.36 -31.46
CA ASP A 669 -15.47 -6.57 -30.43
C ASP A 669 -15.47 -5.45 -29.37
N VAL A 670 -14.27 -4.97 -29.02
CA VAL A 670 -14.09 -3.91 -28.03
C VAL A 670 -13.23 -2.79 -28.60
N LEU A 671 -13.69 -1.56 -28.41
CA LEU A 671 -12.94 -0.35 -28.74
C LEU A 671 -12.45 0.32 -27.47
N LYS A 672 -11.12 0.54 -27.33
CA LYS A 672 -10.61 1.55 -26.43
C LYS A 672 -10.70 2.90 -27.13
N VAL A 673 -11.63 3.73 -26.65
CA VAL A 673 -12.01 5.00 -27.27
C VAL A 673 -10.82 5.97 -27.30
N GLY A 674 -10.59 6.57 -28.48
CA GLY A 674 -9.48 7.48 -28.67
C GLY A 674 -9.64 8.81 -27.94
N HIS A 675 -8.51 9.41 -27.60
CA HIS A 675 -8.38 10.73 -26.99
C HIS A 675 -9.35 10.96 -25.83
N HIS A 676 -9.44 9.94 -24.94
CA HIS A 676 -10.27 9.94 -23.73
C HIS A 676 -11.76 10.26 -23.96
N GLY A 677 -12.24 10.12 -25.20
CA GLY A 677 -13.58 10.48 -25.60
C GLY A 677 -13.72 11.96 -26.01
N SER A 678 -12.69 12.56 -26.62
CA SER A 678 -12.73 13.88 -27.25
C SER A 678 -13.87 14.01 -28.24
N ALA A 679 -14.40 15.22 -28.42
CA ALA A 679 -15.45 15.51 -29.38
C ALA A 679 -15.04 15.22 -30.84
N ASN A 680 -13.74 15.29 -31.14
CA ASN A 680 -13.19 15.10 -32.49
C ASN A 680 -12.90 13.63 -32.82
N GLY A 681 -12.85 12.72 -31.83
CA GLY A 681 -12.57 11.31 -32.02
C GLY A 681 -13.83 10.45 -32.15
N SER A 682 -13.66 9.20 -32.54
CA SER A 682 -14.73 8.22 -32.72
C SER A 682 -15.83 8.70 -33.65
N GLY A 683 -15.46 9.14 -34.85
CA GLY A 683 -16.35 9.61 -35.90
C GLY A 683 -17.30 8.53 -36.45
N GLU A 684 -18.43 8.91 -37.03
CA GLU A 684 -19.44 7.94 -37.53
C GLU A 684 -18.85 7.00 -38.60
N ALA A 685 -17.99 7.50 -39.49
CA ALA A 685 -17.35 6.69 -40.52
C ALA A 685 -16.42 5.62 -39.94
N PHE A 686 -15.63 5.99 -38.93
CA PHE A 686 -14.73 5.09 -38.20
C PHE A 686 -15.54 4.04 -37.42
N LEU A 687 -16.55 4.45 -36.65
CA LEU A 687 -17.41 3.54 -35.89
C LEU A 687 -18.17 2.56 -36.77
N ALA A 688 -18.57 2.99 -37.99
CA ALA A 688 -19.19 2.12 -38.97
C ALA A 688 -18.27 1.00 -39.48
N ARG A 689 -16.93 1.18 -39.40
CA ARG A 689 -15.91 0.17 -39.74
C ARG A 689 -15.54 -0.71 -38.54
N VAL A 690 -15.40 -0.10 -37.38
CA VAL A 690 -15.00 -0.85 -36.13
C VAL A 690 -16.18 -1.71 -35.63
N GLN A 691 -17.39 -1.22 -35.65
CA GLN A 691 -18.62 -1.88 -35.17
C GLN A 691 -18.49 -2.50 -33.78
N PRO A 692 -18.01 -1.74 -32.77
CA PRO A 692 -17.70 -2.29 -31.46
C PRO A 692 -18.99 -2.67 -30.70
N LYS A 693 -19.01 -3.85 -30.09
CA LYS A 693 -20.05 -4.27 -29.16
C LYS A 693 -19.93 -3.54 -27.80
N ALA A 694 -18.71 -3.24 -27.42
CA ALA A 694 -18.42 -2.47 -26.20
C ALA A 694 -17.34 -1.42 -26.44
N ALA A 695 -17.44 -0.28 -25.78
CA ALA A 695 -16.46 0.78 -25.85
C ALA A 695 -16.00 1.17 -24.43
N VAL A 696 -14.69 1.25 -24.25
CA VAL A 696 -14.06 1.62 -22.96
C VAL A 696 -13.49 3.03 -23.10
N ILE A 697 -13.96 3.95 -22.26
CA ILE A 697 -13.51 5.33 -22.19
C ILE A 697 -12.64 5.47 -20.93
N SER A 698 -11.38 5.83 -21.10
CA SER A 698 -10.44 6.12 -20.04
C SER A 698 -10.32 7.63 -19.85
N CYS A 699 -10.82 8.15 -18.74
CA CYS A 699 -10.77 9.59 -18.45
C CYS A 699 -10.89 9.85 -16.94
N GLY A 700 -10.44 11.04 -16.50
CA GLY A 700 -10.55 11.46 -15.11
C GLY A 700 -11.95 11.92 -14.75
N ARG A 701 -12.39 11.67 -13.49
CA ARG A 701 -13.74 12.05 -12.99
C ARG A 701 -14.01 13.55 -13.05
N GLN A 702 -13.03 14.36 -12.77
CA GLN A 702 -13.10 15.82 -12.76
C GLN A 702 -12.00 16.40 -13.64
N ASN A 703 -12.05 16.03 -14.94
CA ASN A 703 -11.06 16.53 -15.87
C ASN A 703 -11.49 17.91 -16.44
N ARG A 704 -10.49 18.77 -16.68
CA ARG A 704 -10.68 20.12 -17.19
C ARG A 704 -11.03 20.16 -18.68
N TYR A 705 -10.93 19.04 -19.38
CA TYR A 705 -11.16 18.93 -20.83
C TYR A 705 -12.61 18.66 -21.18
N GLY A 706 -13.45 18.29 -20.20
CA GLY A 706 -14.84 17.92 -20.42
C GLY A 706 -15.02 16.55 -21.07
N HIS A 707 -14.01 15.68 -20.94
CA HIS A 707 -14.08 14.30 -21.46
C HIS A 707 -14.84 13.36 -20.50
N PRO A 708 -15.63 12.40 -21.04
CA PRO A 708 -15.96 12.23 -22.45
C PRO A 708 -16.94 13.31 -22.93
N ALA A 709 -16.73 13.78 -24.15
CA ALA A 709 -17.63 14.75 -24.78
C ALA A 709 -19.00 14.10 -25.05
N PHE A 710 -20.08 14.89 -24.88
CA PHE A 710 -21.44 14.42 -25.06
C PHE A 710 -21.66 13.87 -26.48
N GLU A 711 -21.09 14.51 -27.49
CA GLU A 711 -21.16 14.11 -28.88
C GLU A 711 -20.57 12.74 -29.13
N THR A 712 -19.45 12.44 -28.52
CA THR A 712 -18.75 11.15 -28.65
C THR A 712 -19.54 10.04 -27.96
N VAL A 713 -20.04 10.28 -26.73
CA VAL A 713 -20.94 9.36 -26.05
C VAL A 713 -22.15 9.02 -26.92
N ARG A 714 -22.81 10.04 -27.49
CA ARG A 714 -23.97 9.86 -28.36
C ARG A 714 -23.65 9.06 -29.63
N ARG A 715 -22.49 9.29 -30.28
CA ARG A 715 -22.06 8.53 -31.47
C ARG A 715 -21.83 7.06 -31.12
N LEU A 716 -21.19 6.77 -30.00
CA LEU A 716 -20.93 5.40 -29.51
C LEU A 716 -22.26 4.69 -29.16
N GLU A 717 -23.19 5.34 -28.46
CA GLU A 717 -24.52 4.79 -28.18
C GLU A 717 -25.33 4.52 -29.48
N LYS A 718 -25.26 5.43 -30.43
CA LYS A 718 -25.91 5.27 -31.74
C LYS A 718 -25.34 4.11 -32.56
N SER A 719 -24.02 3.81 -32.37
CA SER A 719 -23.40 2.63 -32.99
C SER A 719 -23.81 1.29 -32.35
N GLY A 720 -24.58 1.32 -31.26
CA GLY A 720 -25.02 0.14 -30.52
C GLY A 720 -24.01 -0.38 -29.48
N SER A 721 -22.99 0.36 -29.19
CA SER A 721 -21.95 -0.03 -28.22
C SER A 721 -22.42 0.11 -26.78
N ILE A 722 -22.09 -0.85 -25.93
CA ILE A 722 -22.22 -0.74 -24.47
C ILE A 722 -21.02 0.06 -23.93
N LEU A 723 -21.29 1.13 -23.17
CA LEU A 723 -20.24 2.04 -22.70
C LEU A 723 -19.77 1.71 -21.29
N PHE A 724 -18.47 1.69 -21.12
CA PHE A 724 -17.79 1.58 -19.83
C PHE A 724 -16.81 2.75 -19.67
N SER A 725 -16.81 3.41 -18.51
CA SER A 725 -15.91 4.54 -18.26
C SER A 725 -15.16 4.36 -16.94
N THR A 726 -13.83 4.55 -16.97
CA THR A 726 -13.00 4.50 -15.75
C THR A 726 -13.42 5.58 -14.76
N ALA A 727 -13.85 6.75 -15.23
CA ALA A 727 -14.34 7.85 -14.38
C ALA A 727 -15.55 7.46 -13.54
N SER A 728 -16.47 6.64 -14.04
CA SER A 728 -17.72 6.28 -13.34
C SER A 728 -17.59 5.05 -12.44
N GLY A 729 -16.77 4.06 -12.83
CA GLY A 729 -16.75 2.74 -12.18
C GLY A 729 -15.36 2.22 -11.81
N GLY A 730 -14.30 3.02 -11.98
CA GLY A 730 -12.91 2.54 -11.83
C GLY A 730 -12.49 1.64 -12.98
N ALA A 731 -11.47 0.83 -12.79
CA ALA A 731 -10.93 -0.06 -13.81
C ALA A 731 -11.98 -0.98 -14.45
N VAL A 732 -11.84 -1.20 -15.76
CA VAL A 732 -12.71 -2.08 -16.56
C VAL A 732 -11.93 -3.37 -16.86
N GLN A 733 -12.41 -4.50 -16.34
CA GLN A 733 -11.82 -5.82 -16.56
C GLN A 733 -12.59 -6.56 -17.66
N ILE A 734 -11.88 -6.98 -18.70
CA ILE A 734 -12.37 -7.79 -19.79
C ILE A 734 -11.71 -9.16 -19.68
N THR A 735 -12.50 -10.23 -19.78
CA THR A 735 -11.98 -11.60 -19.81
C THR A 735 -12.52 -12.30 -21.06
N THR A 736 -11.68 -13.05 -21.75
CA THR A 736 -12.08 -13.78 -22.95
C THR A 736 -11.46 -15.18 -23.00
N ASP A 737 -12.20 -16.11 -23.61
CA ASP A 737 -11.72 -17.45 -23.97
C ASP A 737 -11.32 -17.54 -25.45
N GLY A 738 -11.27 -16.40 -26.15
CA GLY A 738 -10.98 -16.31 -27.56
C GLY A 738 -12.22 -16.34 -28.47
N ASN A 739 -13.41 -16.71 -27.97
CA ASN A 739 -14.66 -16.76 -28.72
C ASN A 739 -15.74 -15.87 -28.10
N SER A 740 -15.83 -15.87 -26.78
CA SER A 740 -16.76 -15.06 -26.00
C SER A 740 -15.98 -14.16 -25.07
N PHE A 741 -16.55 -13.04 -24.69
CA PHE A 741 -15.92 -12.17 -23.71
C PHE A 741 -16.94 -11.67 -22.68
N TRP A 742 -16.41 -11.32 -21.50
CA TRP A 742 -17.17 -10.79 -20.37
C TRP A 742 -16.51 -9.50 -19.92
N ILE A 743 -17.32 -8.50 -19.63
CA ILE A 743 -16.84 -7.24 -19.05
C ILE A 743 -17.36 -7.13 -17.63
N ARG A 744 -16.47 -6.74 -16.73
CA ARG A 744 -16.77 -6.46 -15.34
C ARG A 744 -16.21 -5.10 -14.96
N GLN A 745 -17.07 -4.29 -14.35
CA GLN A 745 -16.68 -3.07 -13.67
C GLN A 745 -17.21 -3.08 -12.25
N LYS A 746 -16.60 -2.36 -11.33
CA LYS A 746 -16.85 -2.47 -9.88
C LYS A 746 -18.34 -2.32 -9.51
N ASN A 747 -19.08 -1.47 -10.22
CA ASN A 747 -20.48 -1.18 -9.96
C ASN A 747 -21.45 -1.87 -10.94
N SER A 748 -20.97 -2.70 -11.86
CA SER A 748 -21.78 -3.45 -12.82
C SER A 748 -21.80 -4.94 -12.47
N LYS A 749 -22.89 -5.62 -12.87
CA LYS A 749 -22.93 -7.09 -12.89
C LYS A 749 -22.02 -7.56 -14.03
N ASN A 750 -21.42 -8.77 -13.87
CA ASN A 750 -20.72 -9.39 -15.00
C ASN A 750 -21.67 -9.51 -16.19
N GLU A 751 -21.41 -8.77 -17.23
CA GLU A 751 -22.17 -8.83 -18.48
C GLU A 751 -21.41 -9.73 -19.47
N LYS A 752 -22.09 -10.78 -19.94
CA LYS A 752 -21.62 -11.57 -21.08
C LYS A 752 -22.11 -10.85 -22.36
N ILE A 753 -21.18 -10.45 -23.20
CA ILE A 753 -21.46 -9.74 -24.45
C ILE A 753 -21.13 -10.63 -25.65
#